data_1a0b7c122f31c485d8c36cf842ae16b5
#
_entry.id   1a0b7c122f31c485d8c36cf842ae16b5
#
_cell.length_a   1.000
_cell.length_b   1.000
_cell.length_c   1.000
_cell.angle_alpha   90.00
_cell.angle_beta   90.00
_cell.angle_gamma   90.00
#
_symmetry.space_group_name_H-M   'P 1'
#
loop_
_entity.id
_entity.type
_entity.pdbx_description
1 polymer ?
#
loop_
_entity_poly.entity_id
_entity_poly.type
_entity_poly.pdbx_seq_one_letter_code
_entity_poly.pdbx_strand_id
1 'polypeptide(L)'
;MPYKKQIRRTAIASAISVVFGGHAMALPDQESPPQDSVQTATPKDDTPVVTVTAQGRRESLRKVPYNISALNGQDLEDRKITDQTEMLRSVAGASIVDRGNRNSGVINSVTIRGLNTNGSALGDFQTSAVPTVSTYINQTPIFANFLIKDVERVEVLRGPQGTLYGSGSLGGTVRYITRQPELHTLSGKVETGISRTTGSDGHNYNVDGVLNLPLGDIAAMRVAAGRVDNAGIVDLPNVYVLDAKGAPVAPNGVTSPAAAYRYVKDVDTVKINYGRVSVLVQPSDAFHAVLTYQQQGDRVGGRRQPTIGDNGYGQPYGQYQNGSVQLEPSERDVRLAALEMEFDLGFATLTSGTSHYDHDGSSLSENTGFYAQNRWLADYYYNYPRPMAQAFRAYNDKALVQELRLISKNNERFSYIVGAYFQDQDLGATQLSYLRGLKAWADVALPGAGVTSDNDFMFQRAQNFKERAAYGELTWKFSPVFRMTGGLRHFKTTFNNDSTLGSGVIAPDNTPTRTVFEQSDSGTLFKANASWDVTPNIMVYGTLSQGYRRAGANSVPLTGNFAENKAWLTYRPDRNLNRELGIKGVSGSLRYNISVFDITWKNIQIDTTTPNWGFYVAQNGGRASSRGLEMELSGKLGSSWRYNVSYAYVDAKLDEDAVRPDKPTLVTAKAGTVLPGTAKNTFSASLDHVSTTESGWYWTNRVNLYHQGSTENSISDSPKVKATWAGFTQLGASSTLAIDNWSATLFVKNLTNNAGVTGGFLNSAMGTSPAQNYYGNGSKVLISQPRTIGLSASYTF
;
A
#
# COMPACT_ATOMS: atom_id res chain seq x y z
N MET A 1 -16.64 27.63 16.24
CA MET A 1 -16.10 27.28 17.58
C MET A 1 -15.02 26.23 17.38
N PRO A 2 -13.78 26.43 17.80
CA PRO A 2 -12.72 25.47 17.58
C PRO A 2 -12.75 24.40 18.67
N TYR A 3 -12.96 23.15 18.29
CA TYR A 3 -12.77 22.02 19.20
C TYR A 3 -11.26 21.83 19.47
N LYS A 4 -10.78 22.38 20.58
CA LYS A 4 -9.49 22.02 21.15
C LYS A 4 -9.62 20.63 21.78
N LYS A 5 -9.25 19.55 21.07
CA LYS A 5 -8.83 18.32 21.71
C LYS A 5 -7.38 18.47 22.14
N GLN A 6 -7.17 18.73 23.42
CA GLN A 6 -5.88 18.52 24.09
C GLN A 6 -5.59 17.02 24.06
N ILE A 7 -4.75 16.60 23.13
CA ILE A 7 -4.18 15.25 23.12
C ILE A 7 -3.03 15.25 24.13
N ARG A 8 -3.18 14.46 25.16
CA ARG A 8 -2.12 14.17 26.15
C ARG A 8 -0.88 13.62 25.43
N ARG A 9 0.12 14.46 25.23
CA ARG A 9 1.48 14.10 24.83
C ARG A 9 2.24 13.65 26.05
N THR A 10 2.06 12.43 26.53
CA THR A 10 2.93 11.88 27.58
C THR A 10 2.65 10.38 27.73
N ALA A 11 3.47 9.55 27.11
CA ALA A 11 3.66 8.15 27.53
C ALA A 11 4.85 7.42 26.86
N ILE A 12 5.47 7.94 25.79
CA ILE A 12 6.53 7.18 25.10
C ILE A 12 7.95 7.75 25.37
N ALA A 13 8.09 9.02 25.71
CA ALA A 13 9.39 9.60 26.02
C ALA A 13 9.96 9.16 27.39
N SER A 14 9.14 8.66 28.31
CA SER A 14 9.59 8.27 29.66
C SER A 14 10.10 6.83 29.74
N ALA A 15 9.86 5.99 28.75
CA ALA A 15 10.32 4.59 28.80
C ALA A 15 11.77 4.39 28.32
N ILE A 16 12.33 5.37 27.58
CA ILE A 16 13.71 5.26 27.05
C ILE A 16 14.76 5.83 28.04
N SER A 17 14.37 6.69 28.96
CA SER A 17 15.30 7.31 29.92
C SER A 17 15.64 6.45 31.12
N VAL A 18 14.98 5.31 31.34
CA VAL A 18 15.18 4.44 32.52
C VAL A 18 16.22 3.34 32.27
N VAL A 19 16.66 3.09 31.03
CA VAL A 19 17.55 1.96 30.70
C VAL A 19 19.04 2.32 30.74
N PHE A 20 19.44 3.60 30.88
CA PHE A 20 20.84 4.01 30.84
C PHE A 20 21.44 4.52 32.17
N GLY A 21 20.79 4.26 33.25
CA GLY A 21 21.29 4.67 34.57
C GLY A 21 21.27 3.56 35.61
N GLY A 22 22.20 2.61 35.57
CA GLY A 22 22.22 1.54 36.53
C GLY A 22 23.56 0.81 36.64
N HIS A 23 24.34 1.13 37.62
CA HIS A 23 25.39 0.43 38.33
C HIS A 23 25.85 -0.97 37.84
N ALA A 24 27.14 -1.05 37.54
CA ALA A 24 27.86 -2.30 37.38
C ALA A 24 27.81 -3.12 38.71
N MET A 25 27.07 -4.22 38.69
CA MET A 25 27.24 -5.28 39.70
C MET A 25 28.14 -6.38 39.10
N ALA A 26 29.24 -6.66 39.78
CA ALA A 26 30.14 -7.76 39.52
C ALA A 26 29.40 -9.11 39.69
N LEU A 27 29.42 -9.94 38.67
CA LEU A 27 28.97 -11.34 38.74
C LEU A 27 30.15 -12.23 39.18
N PRO A 28 29.90 -13.28 39.96
CA PRO A 28 30.95 -14.21 40.37
C PRO A 28 31.40 -15.11 39.22
N ASP A 29 32.69 -15.46 39.22
CA ASP A 29 33.35 -16.38 38.31
C ASP A 29 32.59 -17.72 38.22
N GLN A 30 32.12 -18.08 37.07
CA GLN A 30 31.74 -19.46 36.74
C GLN A 30 32.77 -20.06 35.78
N GLU A 31 33.21 -21.22 36.14
CA GLU A 31 34.15 -22.06 35.40
C GLU A 31 33.66 -22.38 33.97
N SER A 32 34.55 -22.26 33.01
CA SER A 32 34.35 -22.58 31.60
C SER A 32 34.11 -24.07 31.41
N PRO A 33 33.10 -24.51 30.65
CA PRO A 33 32.98 -25.91 30.23
C PRO A 33 34.04 -26.23 29.18
N PRO A 34 34.42 -27.50 29.02
CA PRO A 34 35.54 -27.92 28.17
C PRO A 34 35.23 -27.68 26.69
N GLN A 35 36.23 -27.16 25.98
CA GLN A 35 36.24 -27.03 24.52
C GLN A 35 36.08 -28.39 23.83
N ASP A 36 34.92 -28.64 23.29
CA ASP A 36 34.74 -29.70 22.30
C ASP A 36 35.37 -29.32 20.98
N SER A 37 36.21 -30.18 20.45
CA SER A 37 36.93 -30.07 19.21
C SER A 37 36.03 -29.72 18.05
N VAL A 38 36.35 -28.61 17.37
CA VAL A 38 35.75 -28.20 16.10
C VAL A 38 36.00 -29.27 15.05
N GLN A 39 35.07 -30.16 14.83
CA GLN A 39 35.00 -30.97 13.62
C GLN A 39 34.72 -30.03 12.45
N THR A 40 35.68 -29.94 11.53
CA THR A 40 35.49 -29.32 10.22
C THR A 40 34.38 -30.06 9.48
N ALA A 41 33.16 -29.52 9.61
CA ALA A 41 32.02 -29.95 8.82
C ALA A 41 32.23 -29.50 7.36
N THR A 42 32.38 -30.48 6.49
CA THR A 42 32.20 -30.30 5.04
C THR A 42 30.90 -29.55 4.79
N PRO A 43 30.84 -28.53 3.93
CA PRO A 43 29.63 -27.78 3.67
C PRO A 43 28.57 -28.73 3.09
N LYS A 44 27.62 -29.17 3.91
CA LYS A 44 26.37 -29.68 3.40
C LYS A 44 25.69 -28.56 2.63
N ASP A 45 25.13 -28.88 1.48
CA ASP A 45 24.44 -28.00 0.54
C ASP A 45 23.08 -27.56 1.14
N ASP A 46 23.12 -26.85 2.27
CA ASP A 46 21.96 -26.33 3.00
C ASP A 46 21.59 -24.95 2.47
N THR A 47 21.06 -24.95 1.26
CA THR A 47 20.26 -23.79 0.87
C THR A 47 18.96 -23.81 1.71
N PRO A 48 18.71 -22.83 2.58
CA PRO A 48 17.60 -22.91 3.53
C PRO A 48 16.26 -23.12 2.81
N VAL A 49 15.48 -24.08 3.31
CA VAL A 49 14.13 -24.36 2.78
C VAL A 49 13.25 -23.17 3.15
N VAL A 50 12.85 -22.39 2.16
CA VAL A 50 11.91 -21.27 2.38
C VAL A 50 10.56 -21.86 2.77
N THR A 51 10.13 -21.60 3.99
CA THR A 51 8.81 -21.99 4.51
C THR A 51 7.84 -20.83 4.48
N VAL A 52 6.57 -21.12 4.20
CA VAL A 52 5.47 -20.15 4.20
C VAL A 52 4.32 -20.64 5.09
N THR A 53 3.49 -19.72 5.54
CA THR A 53 2.31 -20.02 6.36
C THR A 53 1.00 -19.60 5.68
N ALA A 54 1.03 -19.42 4.38
CA ALA A 54 -0.09 -18.94 3.58
C ALA A 54 -1.38 -19.80 3.67
N GLN A 55 -1.24 -21.06 4.05
CA GLN A 55 -2.38 -21.97 4.29
C GLN A 55 -2.61 -22.21 5.80
N GLY A 56 -2.13 -21.32 6.68
CA GLY A 56 -2.22 -21.54 8.12
C GLY A 56 -1.31 -22.65 8.66
N ARG A 57 -0.49 -23.28 7.79
CA ARG A 57 0.50 -24.33 8.13
C ARG A 57 1.88 -23.90 7.67
N ARG A 58 2.90 -24.28 8.40
CA ARG A 58 4.27 -24.15 7.91
C ARG A 58 4.51 -25.20 6.82
N GLU A 59 4.66 -24.76 5.59
CA GLU A 59 4.96 -25.61 4.43
C GLU A 59 6.15 -25.04 3.63
N SER A 60 6.92 -25.97 3.02
CA SER A 60 7.92 -25.52 2.03
C SER A 60 7.24 -24.82 0.86
N LEU A 61 7.76 -23.66 0.46
CA LEU A 61 7.31 -22.87 -0.70
C LEU A 61 7.10 -23.75 -1.94
N ARG A 62 7.98 -24.77 -2.14
CA ARG A 62 7.88 -25.71 -3.26
C ARG A 62 6.62 -26.54 -3.23
N LYS A 63 6.13 -26.94 -2.03
CA LYS A 63 4.95 -27.82 -1.89
C LYS A 63 3.61 -27.09 -1.97
N VAL A 64 3.61 -25.77 -1.95
CA VAL A 64 2.36 -24.98 -2.05
C VAL A 64 1.86 -24.99 -3.49
N PRO A 65 0.62 -25.50 -3.78
CA PRO A 65 0.13 -25.72 -5.14
C PRO A 65 -0.58 -24.50 -5.75
N TYR A 66 0.02 -23.32 -5.64
CA TYR A 66 -0.33 -22.06 -6.31
C TYR A 66 0.86 -21.11 -6.30
N ASN A 67 0.77 -20.05 -7.08
CA ASN A 67 1.88 -19.11 -7.19
C ASN A 67 2.00 -18.22 -5.95
N ILE A 68 3.15 -18.28 -5.31
CA ILE A 68 3.50 -17.51 -4.11
C ILE A 68 4.98 -17.16 -4.12
N SER A 69 5.31 -15.92 -3.79
CA SER A 69 6.67 -15.46 -3.50
C SER A 69 6.83 -15.25 -2.00
N ALA A 70 7.97 -15.62 -1.47
CA ALA A 70 8.34 -15.33 -0.08
C ALA A 70 9.65 -14.56 -0.08
N LEU A 71 9.61 -13.34 0.40
CA LEU A 71 10.76 -12.46 0.56
C LEU A 71 11.20 -12.52 2.02
N ASN A 72 12.43 -12.99 2.24
CA ASN A 72 13.00 -13.08 3.58
C ASN A 72 13.25 -11.69 4.15
N GLY A 73 12.93 -11.47 5.43
CA GLY A 73 13.13 -10.19 6.10
C GLY A 73 14.59 -9.73 6.11
N GLN A 74 15.54 -10.66 6.29
CA GLN A 74 16.97 -10.34 6.24
C GLN A 74 17.40 -9.85 4.84
N ASP A 75 16.91 -10.50 3.76
CA ASP A 75 17.18 -10.04 2.39
C ASP A 75 16.64 -8.63 2.13
N LEU A 76 15.46 -8.31 2.69
CA LEU A 76 14.88 -6.96 2.59
C LEU A 76 15.73 -5.93 3.34
N GLU A 77 16.18 -6.25 4.55
CA GLU A 77 17.07 -5.41 5.34
C GLU A 77 18.42 -5.19 4.63
N ASP A 78 19.04 -6.24 4.10
CA ASP A 78 20.33 -6.19 3.37
C ASP A 78 20.24 -5.33 2.10
N ARG A 79 19.08 -5.36 1.43
CA ARG A 79 18.78 -4.52 0.26
C ARG A 79 18.35 -3.12 0.62
N LYS A 80 18.24 -2.78 1.90
CA LYS A 80 17.71 -1.50 2.41
C LYS A 80 16.31 -1.18 1.88
N ILE A 81 15.49 -2.23 1.69
CA ILE A 81 14.08 -2.11 1.28
C ILE A 81 13.24 -1.85 2.52
N THR A 82 12.60 -0.70 2.58
CA THR A 82 11.83 -0.27 3.76
C THR A 82 10.36 0.01 3.44
N ASP A 83 10.01 0.09 2.17
CA ASP A 83 8.65 0.37 1.72
C ASP A 83 8.09 -0.71 0.78
N GLN A 84 6.76 -0.73 0.68
CA GLN A 84 6.01 -1.70 -0.12
C GLN A 84 6.29 -1.57 -1.62
N THR A 85 6.50 -0.35 -2.12
CA THR A 85 6.73 -0.10 -3.56
C THR A 85 8.01 -0.76 -4.02
N GLU A 86 9.09 -0.53 -3.28
CA GLU A 86 10.41 -1.09 -3.59
C GLU A 86 10.40 -2.62 -3.44
N MET A 87 9.74 -3.15 -2.41
CA MET A 87 9.58 -4.57 -2.18
C MET A 87 8.86 -5.28 -3.35
N LEU A 88 7.72 -4.73 -3.80
CA LEU A 88 6.92 -5.34 -4.86
C LEU A 88 7.60 -5.33 -6.22
N ARG A 89 8.58 -4.46 -6.46
CA ARG A 89 9.42 -4.49 -7.67
C ARG A 89 10.23 -5.78 -7.82
N SER A 90 10.46 -6.53 -6.74
CA SER A 90 11.12 -7.84 -6.79
C SER A 90 10.16 -9.02 -7.03
N VAL A 91 8.84 -8.77 -7.12
CA VAL A 91 7.82 -9.80 -7.29
C VAL A 91 7.29 -9.80 -8.72
N ALA A 92 7.36 -10.94 -9.40
CA ALA A 92 6.83 -11.09 -10.75
C ALA A 92 5.32 -10.79 -10.81
N GLY A 93 4.88 -10.02 -11.82
CA GLY A 93 3.47 -9.69 -12.04
C GLY A 93 2.85 -8.70 -11.05
N ALA A 94 3.66 -8.15 -10.13
CA ALA A 94 3.25 -7.07 -9.25
C ALA A 94 3.69 -5.71 -9.80
N SER A 95 2.83 -4.71 -9.69
CA SER A 95 3.13 -3.32 -9.99
C SER A 95 2.44 -2.40 -8.98
N ILE A 96 2.90 -1.15 -8.90
CA ILE A 96 2.34 -0.17 -7.97
C ILE A 96 2.43 1.23 -8.57
N VAL A 97 1.39 2.03 -8.37
CA VAL A 97 1.43 3.46 -8.63
C VAL A 97 2.12 4.13 -7.46
N ASP A 98 3.35 4.61 -7.69
CA ASP A 98 4.21 5.16 -6.64
C ASP A 98 3.80 6.59 -6.26
N ARG A 99 3.02 6.73 -5.20
CA ARG A 99 2.58 8.01 -4.65
C ARG A 99 3.53 8.56 -3.57
N GLY A 100 4.69 7.94 -3.37
CA GLY A 100 5.54 8.20 -2.21
C GLY A 100 4.84 7.78 -0.91
N ASN A 101 5.25 8.37 0.19
CA ASN A 101 4.69 8.08 1.51
C ASN A 101 3.42 8.90 1.85
N ARG A 102 2.96 9.74 0.90
CA ARG A 102 1.71 10.46 1.08
C ARG A 102 0.53 9.50 1.06
N ASN A 103 -0.17 9.44 2.17
CA ASN A 103 -1.36 8.62 2.32
C ASN A 103 -2.47 9.47 2.93
N SER A 104 -3.50 9.73 2.15
CA SER A 104 -4.64 10.54 2.52
C SER A 104 -5.94 9.72 2.54
N GLY A 105 -5.83 8.46 2.98
CA GLY A 105 -6.92 7.49 2.94
C GLY A 105 -7.08 6.79 1.59
N VAL A 106 -6.24 7.12 0.61
CA VAL A 106 -6.10 6.35 -0.63
C VAL A 106 -4.91 5.41 -0.44
N ILE A 107 -5.18 4.12 -0.47
CA ILE A 107 -4.16 3.09 -0.36
C ILE A 107 -3.34 3.11 -1.65
N ASN A 108 -2.03 2.95 -1.56
CA ASN A 108 -1.19 2.70 -2.72
C ASN A 108 -1.79 1.56 -3.53
N SER A 109 -2.09 1.84 -4.81
CA SER A 109 -2.76 0.87 -5.68
C SER A 109 -1.78 -0.25 -6.05
N VAL A 110 -1.72 -1.27 -5.21
CA VAL A 110 -1.00 -2.50 -5.53
C VAL A 110 -1.80 -3.27 -6.57
N THR A 111 -1.14 -3.61 -7.65
CA THR A 111 -1.72 -4.39 -8.73
C THR A 111 -0.97 -5.71 -8.84
N ILE A 112 -1.69 -6.83 -8.81
CA ILE A 112 -1.15 -8.16 -9.10
C ILE A 112 -1.90 -8.70 -10.29
N ARG A 113 -1.18 -9.24 -11.28
CA ARG A 113 -1.74 -9.77 -12.54
C ARG A 113 -2.61 -8.76 -13.30
N GLY A 114 -2.30 -7.48 -13.19
CA GLY A 114 -3.01 -6.42 -13.89
C GLY A 114 -4.46 -6.16 -13.42
N LEU A 115 -4.90 -6.76 -12.31
CA LEU A 115 -6.27 -6.55 -11.81
C LEU A 115 -6.38 -5.22 -11.08
N ASN A 116 -6.54 -4.15 -11.84
CA ASN A 116 -6.74 -2.80 -11.34
C ASN A 116 -7.74 -2.04 -12.23
N THR A 117 -8.65 -1.33 -11.61
CA THR A 117 -9.64 -0.47 -12.30
C THR A 117 -9.52 0.98 -11.88
N ASN A 118 -8.66 1.27 -10.90
CA ASN A 118 -8.48 2.60 -10.37
C ASN A 118 -7.51 3.38 -11.25
N GLY A 119 -7.97 4.51 -11.78
CA GLY A 119 -7.09 5.43 -12.51
C GLY A 119 -6.02 6.00 -11.60
N SER A 120 -4.79 6.14 -12.09
CA SER A 120 -3.72 6.82 -11.34
C SER A 120 -3.99 8.32 -11.15
N ALA A 121 -4.96 8.86 -11.92
CA ALA A 121 -5.42 10.25 -11.84
C ALA A 121 -6.40 10.52 -10.69
N LEU A 122 -6.87 9.50 -9.96
CA LEU A 122 -7.68 9.73 -8.76
C LEU A 122 -6.76 10.22 -7.64
N GLY A 123 -6.87 11.49 -7.31
CA GLY A 123 -6.09 12.13 -6.26
C GLY A 123 -6.28 11.51 -4.87
N ASP A 124 -6.42 12.33 -3.87
CA ASP A 124 -6.63 11.89 -2.48
C ASP A 124 -8.12 11.63 -2.16
N PHE A 125 -8.99 11.51 -3.17
CA PHE A 125 -10.40 11.24 -2.93
C PHE A 125 -10.62 9.75 -2.63
N GLN A 126 -11.17 9.46 -1.49
CA GLN A 126 -11.45 8.10 -1.06
C GLN A 126 -12.76 7.59 -1.66
N THR A 127 -12.70 6.63 -2.56
CA THR A 127 -13.86 5.86 -2.98
C THR A 127 -14.24 4.83 -1.91
N SER A 128 -15.45 4.29 -1.97
CA SER A 128 -15.86 3.20 -1.06
C SER A 128 -15.49 1.81 -1.57
N ALA A 129 -14.91 1.71 -2.77
CA ALA A 129 -14.49 0.45 -3.35
C ALA A 129 -13.25 -0.11 -2.64
N VAL A 130 -13.28 -1.41 -2.35
CA VAL A 130 -12.15 -2.14 -1.73
C VAL A 130 -11.04 -2.34 -2.76
N PRO A 131 -9.75 -2.33 -2.37
CA PRO A 131 -8.65 -2.72 -3.26
C PRO A 131 -8.82 -4.15 -3.81
N THR A 132 -8.14 -4.43 -4.92
CA THR A 132 -8.11 -5.77 -5.53
C THR A 132 -7.09 -6.70 -4.91
N VAL A 133 -6.17 -6.17 -4.12
CA VAL A 133 -5.13 -6.90 -3.38
C VAL A 133 -5.30 -6.62 -1.90
N SER A 134 -5.50 -7.66 -1.11
CA SER A 134 -5.61 -7.55 0.35
C SER A 134 -4.21 -7.50 1.00
N THR A 135 -4.11 -6.78 2.11
CA THR A 135 -2.90 -6.67 2.92
C THR A 135 -3.16 -7.19 4.32
N TYR A 136 -2.21 -7.96 4.84
CA TYR A 136 -2.27 -8.55 6.18
C TYR A 136 -0.98 -8.28 6.96
N ILE A 137 -1.12 -8.02 8.26
CA ILE A 137 -0.04 -8.14 9.23
C ILE A 137 -0.36 -9.36 10.08
N ASN A 138 0.50 -10.39 9.99
CA ASN A 138 0.25 -11.71 10.55
C ASN A 138 -1.12 -12.25 10.12
N GLN A 139 -2.13 -12.26 11.03
CA GLN A 139 -3.49 -12.72 10.75
C GLN A 139 -4.50 -11.57 10.58
N THR A 140 -4.10 -10.32 10.75
CA THR A 140 -4.99 -9.15 10.71
C THR A 140 -5.06 -8.55 9.31
N PRO A 141 -6.24 -8.50 8.64
CA PRO A 141 -6.43 -7.71 7.43
C PRO A 141 -6.35 -6.22 7.77
N ILE A 142 -5.60 -5.45 6.99
CA ILE A 142 -5.41 -4.02 7.25
C ILE A 142 -5.28 -3.24 5.94
N PHE A 143 -5.91 -2.07 5.88
CA PHE A 143 -5.86 -1.18 4.73
C PHE A 143 -4.92 0.01 5.01
N ALA A 144 -3.70 -0.30 5.42
CA ALA A 144 -2.66 0.70 5.68
C ALA A 144 -1.29 0.16 5.28
N ASN A 145 -0.41 1.05 4.86
CA ASN A 145 0.99 0.71 4.60
C ASN A 145 1.82 0.94 5.86
N PHE A 146 2.63 -0.03 6.23
CA PHE A 146 3.61 0.07 7.29
C PHE A 146 5.02 0.05 6.72
N LEU A 147 5.96 0.63 7.44
CA LEU A 147 7.38 0.39 7.18
C LEU A 147 7.69 -1.10 7.35
N ILE A 148 8.48 -1.63 6.42
CA ILE A 148 8.93 -3.02 6.46
C ILE A 148 10.15 -3.07 7.38
N LYS A 149 9.90 -3.23 8.67
CA LYS A 149 10.93 -3.29 9.72
C LYS A 149 10.67 -4.46 10.66
N ASP A 150 11.73 -5.19 10.98
CA ASP A 150 11.70 -6.34 11.88
C ASP A 150 10.62 -7.37 11.47
N VAL A 151 10.58 -7.67 10.17
CA VAL A 151 9.74 -8.74 9.61
C VAL A 151 10.55 -10.02 9.48
N GLU A 152 9.91 -11.16 9.69
CA GLU A 152 10.50 -12.47 9.40
C GLU A 152 10.54 -12.71 7.89
N ARG A 153 9.41 -12.41 7.23
CA ARG A 153 9.24 -12.53 5.79
C ARG A 153 8.00 -11.78 5.30
N VAL A 154 7.95 -11.54 4.01
CA VAL A 154 6.72 -11.08 3.33
C VAL A 154 6.30 -12.16 2.33
N GLU A 155 5.06 -12.61 2.43
CA GLU A 155 4.45 -13.58 1.53
C GLU A 155 3.52 -12.85 0.54
N VAL A 156 3.76 -13.01 -0.76
CA VAL A 156 2.91 -12.46 -1.83
C VAL A 156 2.24 -13.60 -2.57
N LEU A 157 0.96 -13.80 -2.25
CA LEU A 157 0.11 -14.80 -2.89
C LEU A 157 -0.49 -14.19 -4.14
N ARG A 158 -0.21 -14.77 -5.30
CA ARG A 158 -0.71 -14.28 -6.60
C ARG A 158 -1.95 -15.05 -7.02
N GLY A 159 -2.90 -14.33 -7.61
CA GLY A 159 -4.22 -14.84 -7.96
C GLY A 159 -5.21 -14.85 -6.78
N PRO A 160 -6.50 -15.13 -7.05
CA PRO A 160 -7.56 -15.03 -6.06
C PRO A 160 -7.36 -15.93 -4.85
N GLN A 161 -7.55 -15.34 -3.67
CA GLN A 161 -7.43 -16.01 -2.37
C GLN A 161 -8.72 -15.89 -1.53
N GLY A 162 -9.86 -15.71 -2.19
CA GLY A 162 -11.13 -15.40 -1.52
C GLY A 162 -11.61 -16.45 -0.52
N THR A 163 -11.23 -17.72 -0.66
CA THR A 163 -11.65 -18.80 0.27
C THR A 163 -11.03 -18.62 1.66
N LEU A 164 -9.76 -18.25 1.76
CA LEU A 164 -9.06 -18.07 3.04
C LEU A 164 -9.04 -16.61 3.50
N TYR A 165 -8.91 -15.65 2.57
CA TYR A 165 -8.67 -14.24 2.88
C TYR A 165 -9.86 -13.31 2.60
N GLY A 166 -10.99 -13.82 2.10
CA GLY A 166 -12.22 -13.05 1.94
C GLY A 166 -12.18 -11.94 0.91
N SER A 167 -12.88 -10.84 1.23
CA SER A 167 -13.06 -9.70 0.31
C SER A 167 -11.75 -8.95 0.05
N GLY A 168 -11.56 -8.47 -1.20
CA GLY A 168 -10.38 -7.71 -1.60
C GLY A 168 -9.19 -8.58 -2.04
N SER A 169 -9.33 -9.91 -2.09
CA SER A 169 -8.26 -10.83 -2.53
C SER A 169 -8.50 -11.33 -3.96
N LEU A 170 -8.78 -10.42 -4.90
CA LEU A 170 -9.02 -10.72 -6.32
C LEU A 170 -7.73 -10.96 -7.10
N GLY A 171 -6.78 -10.04 -6.98
CA GLY A 171 -5.47 -10.13 -7.61
C GLY A 171 -4.48 -10.95 -6.79
N GLY A 172 -4.66 -10.93 -5.47
CA GLY A 172 -3.77 -11.60 -4.55
C GLY A 172 -3.85 -11.07 -3.13
N THR A 173 -2.88 -11.50 -2.33
CA THR A 173 -2.74 -11.10 -0.92
C THR A 173 -1.27 -10.86 -0.60
N VAL A 174 -0.96 -9.75 0.07
CA VAL A 174 0.36 -9.44 0.63
C VAL A 174 0.30 -9.62 2.14
N ARG A 175 1.16 -10.48 2.70
CA ARG A 175 1.21 -10.77 4.13
C ARG A 175 2.58 -10.42 4.70
N TYR A 176 2.60 -9.55 5.68
CA TYR A 176 3.78 -9.23 6.47
C TYR A 176 3.77 -10.09 7.72
N ILE A 177 4.73 -11.00 7.82
CA ILE A 177 4.93 -11.86 9.00
C ILE A 177 6.00 -11.22 9.85
N THR A 178 5.64 -10.74 11.03
CA THR A 178 6.57 -10.07 11.94
C THR A 178 7.40 -11.10 12.70
N ARG A 179 8.64 -10.74 13.07
CA ARG A 179 9.45 -11.58 13.95
C ARG A 179 8.81 -11.70 15.32
N GLN A 180 8.69 -12.91 15.81
CA GLN A 180 8.14 -13.23 17.12
C GLN A 180 9.20 -13.04 18.22
N PRO A 181 8.81 -12.80 19.49
CA PRO A 181 9.72 -12.90 20.62
C PRO A 181 10.31 -14.31 20.73
N GLU A 182 11.58 -14.42 21.11
CA GLU A 182 12.30 -15.66 21.27
C GLU A 182 12.58 -15.92 22.75
N LEU A 183 12.18 -17.09 23.26
CA LEU A 183 12.49 -17.53 24.60
C LEU A 183 14.01 -17.78 24.73
N HIS A 184 14.56 -17.56 25.91
CA HIS A 184 15.94 -17.86 26.27
C HIS A 184 17.04 -17.12 25.48
N THR A 185 16.68 -16.18 24.60
CA THR A 185 17.63 -15.45 23.76
C THR A 185 17.56 -13.96 24.06
N LEU A 186 18.62 -13.40 24.64
CA LEU A 186 18.81 -11.95 24.68
C LEU A 186 19.52 -11.55 23.38
N SER A 187 18.88 -10.72 22.59
CA SER A 187 19.45 -10.22 21.33
C SER A 187 18.93 -8.85 21.00
N GLY A 188 19.70 -8.08 20.25
CA GLY A 188 19.31 -6.77 19.82
C GLY A 188 20.04 -6.33 18.56
N LYS A 189 19.48 -5.31 17.91
CA LYS A 189 20.07 -4.66 16.75
C LYS A 189 19.79 -3.17 16.81
N VAL A 190 20.78 -2.36 16.51
CA VAL A 190 20.62 -0.92 16.24
C VAL A 190 21.15 -0.66 14.85
N GLU A 191 20.38 0.05 14.04
CA GLU A 191 20.79 0.48 12.70
C GLU A 191 20.59 1.99 12.56
N THR A 192 21.54 2.67 11.94
CA THR A 192 21.44 4.09 11.56
C THR A 192 21.88 4.27 10.11
N GLY A 193 21.31 5.26 9.45
CA GLY A 193 21.65 5.57 8.07
C GLY A 193 21.52 7.04 7.76
N ILE A 194 22.36 7.48 6.82
CA ILE A 194 22.31 8.80 6.20
C ILE A 194 22.36 8.65 4.70
N SER A 195 21.54 9.41 3.98
CA SER A 195 21.58 9.41 2.52
C SER A 195 21.20 10.77 1.93
N ARG A 196 21.47 10.95 0.65
CA ARG A 196 21.06 12.13 -0.11
C ARG A 196 20.38 11.70 -1.39
N THR A 197 19.24 12.35 -1.67
CA THR A 197 18.46 12.12 -2.89
C THR A 197 18.74 13.25 -3.89
N THR A 198 18.93 12.92 -5.16
CA THR A 198 19.10 13.91 -6.22
C THR A 198 17.86 14.81 -6.29
N GLY A 199 18.10 16.12 -6.36
CA GLY A 199 17.05 17.16 -6.34
C GLY A 199 16.82 17.76 -4.95
N SER A 200 17.28 17.13 -3.87
CA SER A 200 17.14 17.63 -2.50
C SER A 200 18.30 18.51 -2.07
N ASP A 201 18.01 19.60 -1.36
CA ASP A 201 19.00 20.39 -0.63
C ASP A 201 19.37 19.77 0.72
N GLY A 202 18.55 18.83 1.24
CA GLY A 202 18.71 18.18 2.53
C GLY A 202 19.28 16.76 2.48
N HIS A 203 19.29 16.12 3.65
CA HIS A 203 19.72 14.73 3.84
C HIS A 203 18.59 13.92 4.45
N ASN A 204 18.61 12.62 4.18
CA ASN A 204 17.69 11.64 4.77
C ASN A 204 18.40 10.94 5.92
N TYR A 205 17.68 10.69 7.00
CA TYR A 205 18.17 10.00 8.19
C TYR A 205 17.22 8.89 8.59
N ASN A 206 17.76 7.78 9.06
CA ASN A 206 16.99 6.77 9.79
C ASN A 206 17.76 6.27 11.01
N VAL A 207 17.01 5.89 12.03
CA VAL A 207 17.50 5.17 13.19
C VAL A 207 16.44 4.14 13.59
N ASP A 208 16.90 2.91 13.80
CA ASP A 208 16.05 1.75 14.10
C ASP A 208 16.69 0.95 15.21
N GLY A 209 15.89 0.47 16.15
CA GLY A 209 16.31 -0.41 17.23
C GLY A 209 15.38 -1.59 17.40
N VAL A 210 15.94 -2.78 17.65
CA VAL A 210 15.21 -4.00 18.00
C VAL A 210 15.86 -4.62 19.21
N LEU A 211 15.03 -5.09 20.15
CA LEU A 211 15.47 -5.81 21.34
C LEU A 211 14.56 -7.01 21.57
N ASN A 212 15.13 -8.19 21.72
CA ASN A 212 14.47 -9.38 22.23
C ASN A 212 14.92 -9.65 23.65
N LEU A 213 13.98 -9.72 24.58
CA LEU A 213 14.22 -9.85 26.01
C LEU A 213 13.49 -11.10 26.54
N PRO A 214 14.19 -12.16 26.96
CA PRO A 214 13.57 -13.27 27.67
C PRO A 214 13.08 -12.81 29.05
N LEU A 215 11.88 -13.24 29.43
CA LEU A 215 11.22 -12.92 30.69
C LEU A 215 11.01 -14.20 31.53
N GLY A 216 12.06 -14.96 31.72
CA GLY A 216 12.05 -16.30 32.31
C GLY A 216 11.83 -17.40 31.26
N ASP A 217 11.44 -18.60 31.72
CA ASP A 217 11.40 -19.79 30.86
C ASP A 217 10.20 -19.87 29.93
N ILE A 218 9.13 -19.16 30.25
CA ILE A 218 7.84 -19.31 29.56
C ILE A 218 7.40 -18.01 28.85
N ALA A 219 8.16 -16.92 28.95
CA ALA A 219 7.77 -15.65 28.36
C ALA A 219 8.97 -14.92 27.76
N ALA A 220 8.69 -14.13 26.71
CA ALA A 220 9.64 -13.23 26.09
C ALA A 220 8.95 -11.98 25.56
N MET A 221 9.70 -10.90 25.47
CA MET A 221 9.24 -9.63 24.90
C MET A 221 10.16 -9.23 23.74
N ARG A 222 9.58 -8.75 22.67
CA ARG A 222 10.29 -8.15 21.54
C ARG A 222 9.82 -6.72 21.31
N VAL A 223 10.77 -5.79 21.25
CA VAL A 223 10.50 -4.36 21.01
C VAL A 223 11.23 -3.97 19.73
N ALA A 224 10.53 -3.31 18.81
CA ALA A 224 11.11 -2.69 17.63
C ALA A 224 10.61 -1.25 17.56
N ALA A 225 11.51 -0.29 17.37
CA ALA A 225 11.14 1.12 17.26
C ALA A 225 12.13 1.87 16.37
N GLY A 226 11.68 2.94 15.74
CA GLY A 226 12.57 3.74 14.93
C GLY A 226 11.91 4.99 14.35
N ARG A 227 12.77 5.74 13.66
CA ARG A 227 12.39 6.98 12.99
C ARG A 227 13.02 7.06 11.59
N VAL A 228 12.24 7.52 10.64
CA VAL A 228 12.69 7.94 9.31
C VAL A 228 12.42 9.44 9.17
N ASP A 229 13.40 10.20 8.69
CA ASP A 229 13.28 11.64 8.41
C ASP A 229 13.93 11.89 7.05
N ASN A 230 13.12 11.99 6.01
CA ASN A 230 13.57 12.20 4.64
C ASN A 230 13.32 13.64 4.22
N ALA A 231 14.34 14.27 3.66
CA ALA A 231 14.22 15.55 2.99
C ALA A 231 13.39 15.41 1.71
N GLY A 232 12.66 16.46 1.36
CA GLY A 232 11.92 16.54 0.11
C GLY A 232 12.84 16.74 -1.09
N ILE A 233 12.27 16.69 -2.28
CA ILE A 233 12.93 16.94 -3.55
C ILE A 233 12.14 17.88 -4.45
N VAL A 234 10.86 18.14 -4.11
CA VAL A 234 9.94 18.91 -4.95
C VAL A 234 9.87 20.34 -4.46
N ASP A 235 10.08 21.26 -5.39
CA ASP A 235 9.97 22.69 -5.16
C ASP A 235 8.64 23.24 -5.66
N LEU A 236 8.07 24.20 -4.95
CA LEU A 236 6.93 24.98 -5.37
C LEU A 236 7.34 26.42 -5.69
N PRO A 237 7.43 26.80 -6.97
CA PRO A 237 7.94 28.13 -7.35
C PRO A 237 6.96 29.28 -7.03
N ASN A 238 5.63 29.01 -6.99
CA ASN A 238 4.60 30.03 -6.95
C ASN A 238 3.54 29.78 -5.87
N VAL A 239 3.96 29.59 -4.63
CA VAL A 239 3.03 29.44 -3.49
C VAL A 239 2.48 30.79 -3.10
N TYR A 240 1.17 30.95 -3.00
CA TYR A 240 0.56 32.18 -2.51
C TYR A 240 1.07 32.54 -1.11
N VAL A 241 1.36 33.83 -0.91
CA VAL A 241 1.47 34.40 0.43
C VAL A 241 0.06 34.57 0.97
N LEU A 242 -0.21 34.04 2.16
CA LEU A 242 -1.54 34.04 2.77
C LEU A 242 -1.65 35.10 3.87
N ASP A 243 -2.85 35.67 4.00
CA ASP A 243 -3.20 36.53 5.13
C ASP A 243 -3.50 35.70 6.41
N ALA A 244 -3.86 36.39 7.49
CA ALA A 244 -4.20 35.75 8.78
C ALA A 244 -5.46 34.86 8.71
N LYS A 245 -6.28 34.97 7.67
CA LYS A 245 -7.50 34.16 7.44
C LYS A 245 -7.22 33.00 6.48
N GLY A 246 -5.99 32.89 5.96
CA GLY A 246 -5.59 31.84 5.03
C GLY A 246 -6.02 32.10 3.57
N ALA A 247 -6.39 33.34 3.24
CA ALA A 247 -6.69 33.76 1.87
C ALA A 247 -5.43 34.35 1.19
N PRO A 248 -5.30 34.25 -0.16
CA PRO A 248 -4.22 34.90 -0.88
C PRO A 248 -4.18 36.41 -0.62
N VAL A 249 -3.01 36.92 -0.20
CA VAL A 249 -2.81 38.36 0.03
C VAL A 249 -3.11 39.15 -1.24
N ALA A 250 -3.83 40.28 -1.11
CA ALA A 250 -4.17 41.19 -2.15
C ALA A 250 -3.37 42.52 -2.01
N PRO A 251 -2.14 42.63 -2.56
CA PRO A 251 -1.23 43.75 -2.30
C PRO A 251 -1.83 45.11 -2.70
N ASN A 252 -2.65 45.09 -3.75
CA ASN A 252 -3.28 46.31 -4.33
C ASN A 252 -4.78 46.41 -4.04
N GLY A 253 -5.24 45.83 -2.92
CA GLY A 253 -6.63 45.80 -2.51
C GLY A 253 -7.42 44.56 -2.97
N VAL A 254 -8.58 44.33 -2.29
CA VAL A 254 -9.32 43.05 -2.39
C VAL A 254 -9.86 42.77 -3.81
N THR A 255 -10.13 43.78 -4.62
CA THR A 255 -10.61 43.63 -5.99
C THR A 255 -9.50 43.48 -7.03
N SER A 256 -8.25 43.76 -6.66
CA SER A 256 -7.10 43.63 -7.56
C SER A 256 -6.80 42.17 -7.89
N PRO A 257 -6.43 41.85 -9.16
CA PRO A 257 -5.92 40.53 -9.51
C PRO A 257 -4.50 40.27 -9.01
N ALA A 258 -3.78 41.28 -8.55
CA ALA A 258 -2.41 41.13 -8.04
C ALA A 258 -2.38 40.19 -6.82
N ALA A 259 -1.39 39.29 -6.82
CA ALA A 259 -1.13 38.37 -5.72
C ALA A 259 0.36 38.36 -5.37
N ALA A 260 0.68 37.97 -4.15
CA ALA A 260 2.06 37.78 -3.71
C ALA A 260 2.36 36.27 -3.68
N TYR A 261 3.57 35.91 -4.18
CA TYR A 261 4.04 34.52 -4.23
C TYR A 261 5.39 34.38 -3.51
N ARG A 262 5.66 33.14 -3.08
CA ARG A 262 6.95 32.77 -2.53
C ARG A 262 7.40 31.41 -3.11
N TYR A 263 8.70 31.25 -3.21
CA TYR A 263 9.34 29.98 -3.57
C TYR A 263 9.51 29.13 -2.31
N VAL A 264 9.11 27.86 -2.35
CA VAL A 264 9.28 26.92 -1.24
C VAL A 264 9.96 25.65 -1.76
N LYS A 265 11.11 25.32 -1.16
CA LYS A 265 11.92 24.16 -1.55
C LYS A 265 11.54 22.91 -0.78
N ASP A 266 11.83 21.76 -1.38
CA ASP A 266 11.84 20.45 -0.74
C ASP A 266 10.54 20.15 0.03
N VAL A 267 9.37 20.45 -0.56
CA VAL A 267 8.10 20.42 0.18
C VAL A 267 7.62 19.02 0.55
N ASP A 268 8.05 17.97 -0.17
CA ASP A 268 7.58 16.59 -0.01
C ASP A 268 8.37 15.82 1.06
N THR A 269 8.75 16.48 2.15
CA THR A 269 9.42 15.86 3.30
C THR A 269 8.60 14.72 3.89
N VAL A 270 9.29 13.69 4.44
CA VAL A 270 8.64 12.53 5.05
C VAL A 270 9.22 12.27 6.43
N LYS A 271 8.38 12.28 7.47
CA LYS A 271 8.75 11.94 8.85
C LYS A 271 7.86 10.82 9.34
N ILE A 272 8.47 9.68 9.69
CA ILE A 272 7.78 8.50 10.20
C ILE A 272 8.38 8.11 11.54
N ASN A 273 7.53 7.94 12.54
CA ASN A 273 7.89 7.30 13.81
C ASN A 273 7.07 6.01 13.92
N TYR A 274 7.72 4.93 14.30
CA TYR A 274 7.04 3.65 14.51
C TYR A 274 7.53 2.96 15.77
N GLY A 275 6.68 2.09 16.31
CA GLY A 275 7.01 1.23 17.44
C GLY A 275 6.13 -0.01 17.44
N ARG A 276 6.71 -1.15 17.83
CA ARG A 276 6.02 -2.42 18.06
C ARG A 276 6.55 -3.05 19.34
N VAL A 277 5.63 -3.55 20.14
CA VAL A 277 5.91 -4.40 21.29
C VAL A 277 5.12 -5.68 21.13
N SER A 278 5.80 -6.81 21.22
CA SER A 278 5.18 -8.14 21.21
C SER A 278 5.60 -8.90 22.47
N VAL A 279 4.66 -9.56 23.12
CA VAL A 279 4.89 -10.41 24.29
C VAL A 279 4.42 -11.82 23.95
N LEU A 280 5.33 -12.76 24.00
CA LEU A 280 5.07 -14.21 23.91
C LEU A 280 4.90 -14.78 25.31
N VAL A 281 3.89 -15.62 25.48
CA VAL A 281 3.71 -16.48 26.65
C VAL A 281 3.50 -17.91 26.17
N GLN A 282 4.38 -18.83 26.57
CA GLN A 282 4.38 -20.24 26.18
C GLN A 282 4.63 -21.12 27.40
N PRO A 283 3.58 -21.39 28.21
CA PRO A 283 3.70 -22.19 29.43
C PRO A 283 3.90 -23.68 29.19
N SER A 284 3.66 -24.15 27.96
CA SER A 284 3.87 -25.53 27.53
C SER A 284 4.03 -25.61 26.01
N ASP A 285 4.48 -26.72 25.48
CA ASP A 285 4.53 -26.99 24.02
C ASP A 285 3.14 -27.04 23.37
N ALA A 286 2.10 -27.26 24.17
CA ALA A 286 0.73 -27.35 23.68
C ALA A 286 0.02 -25.99 23.56
N PHE A 287 0.57 -24.94 24.14
CA PHE A 287 -0.04 -23.61 24.11
C PHE A 287 0.97 -22.50 24.04
N HIS A 288 0.76 -21.58 23.10
CA HIS A 288 1.41 -20.28 23.12
C HIS A 288 0.45 -19.15 22.73
N ALA A 289 0.74 -17.97 23.24
CA ALA A 289 0.00 -16.75 22.93
C ALA A 289 0.97 -15.59 22.67
N VAL A 290 0.68 -14.76 21.68
CA VAL A 290 1.43 -13.54 21.37
C VAL A 290 0.47 -12.36 21.38
N LEU A 291 0.75 -11.41 22.27
CA LEU A 291 0.10 -10.10 22.30
C LEU A 291 1.01 -9.08 21.63
N THR A 292 0.53 -8.45 20.58
CA THR A 292 1.26 -7.41 19.82
C THR A 292 0.52 -6.09 19.89
N TYR A 293 1.25 -5.01 20.18
CA TYR A 293 0.81 -3.64 19.94
C TYR A 293 1.79 -2.95 19.00
N GLN A 294 1.27 -2.36 17.92
CA GLN A 294 2.06 -1.64 16.94
C GLN A 294 1.43 -0.28 16.65
N GLN A 295 2.28 0.74 16.49
CA GLN A 295 1.87 2.09 16.10
C GLN A 295 2.85 2.65 15.07
N GLN A 296 2.32 3.41 14.10
CA GLN A 296 3.09 4.21 13.16
C GLN A 296 2.39 5.55 12.94
N GLY A 297 3.15 6.64 13.01
CA GLY A 297 2.69 7.98 12.69
C GLY A 297 3.53 8.57 11.56
N ASP A 298 2.87 9.04 10.50
CA ASP A 298 3.49 9.64 9.32
C ASP A 298 3.12 11.12 9.24
N ARG A 299 4.10 11.96 8.90
CA ARG A 299 3.93 13.37 8.58
C ARG A 299 4.64 13.64 7.26
N VAL A 300 3.89 14.06 6.25
CA VAL A 300 4.38 14.28 4.89
C VAL A 300 4.10 15.72 4.51
N GLY A 301 5.13 16.47 4.09
CA GLY A 301 5.02 17.90 3.81
C GLY A 301 4.29 18.21 2.50
N GLY A 302 4.35 17.33 1.52
CA GLY A 302 3.75 17.53 0.19
C GLY A 302 3.72 16.27 -0.65
N ARG A 303 3.53 16.44 -1.96
CA ARG A 303 3.47 15.35 -2.93
C ARG A 303 4.81 15.19 -3.64
N ARG A 304 5.32 13.98 -3.78
CA ARG A 304 6.41 13.66 -4.71
C ARG A 304 5.87 13.61 -6.14
N GLN A 305 5.50 14.78 -6.67
CA GLN A 305 4.74 14.91 -7.90
C GLN A 305 5.18 16.16 -8.67
N PRO A 306 6.25 16.10 -9.48
CA PRO A 306 6.61 17.19 -10.38
C PRO A 306 5.53 17.49 -11.41
N THR A 307 5.55 18.71 -11.95
CA THR A 307 4.71 19.16 -13.05
C THR A 307 5.51 19.16 -14.35
N ILE A 308 4.95 18.60 -15.42
CA ILE A 308 5.48 18.62 -16.79
C ILE A 308 4.71 19.66 -17.60
N GLY A 309 5.44 20.47 -18.39
CA GLY A 309 4.88 21.56 -19.19
C GLY A 309 5.33 22.90 -18.68
N ASP A 310 4.55 23.94 -18.92
CA ASP A 310 4.81 25.29 -18.46
C ASP A 310 3.72 25.79 -17.50
N ASN A 311 3.99 26.89 -16.84
CA ASN A 311 3.10 27.49 -15.85
C ASN A 311 1.91 28.29 -16.45
N GLY A 312 1.66 28.17 -17.74
CA GLY A 312 0.62 28.93 -18.46
C GLY A 312 1.04 30.35 -18.89
N TYR A 313 2.24 30.78 -18.52
CA TYR A 313 2.86 32.06 -18.88
C TYR A 313 4.15 31.88 -19.68
N GLY A 314 4.34 30.68 -20.29
CA GLY A 314 5.50 30.34 -21.13
C GLY A 314 6.78 30.05 -20.34
N GLN A 315 6.69 29.85 -19.03
CA GLN A 315 7.84 29.45 -18.21
C GLN A 315 7.77 27.94 -17.93
N PRO A 316 8.71 27.14 -18.46
CA PRO A 316 8.71 25.69 -18.21
C PRO A 316 9.05 25.38 -16.76
N TYR A 317 8.45 24.32 -16.21
CA TYR A 317 8.83 23.81 -14.91
C TYR A 317 10.18 23.08 -14.96
N GLY A 318 10.97 23.23 -13.89
CA GLY A 318 12.18 22.44 -13.68
C GLY A 318 11.85 20.98 -13.36
N GLN A 319 12.86 20.11 -13.42
CA GLN A 319 12.73 18.66 -13.29
C GLN A 319 11.95 18.20 -12.02
N TYR A 320 12.11 18.91 -10.91
CA TYR A 320 11.46 18.60 -9.63
C TYR A 320 10.57 19.76 -9.15
N GLN A 321 10.07 20.58 -10.04
CA GLN A 321 9.13 21.64 -9.68
C GLN A 321 7.69 21.18 -9.84
N ASN A 322 6.82 21.63 -8.93
CA ASN A 322 5.38 21.40 -8.99
C ASN A 322 4.65 22.74 -9.03
N GLY A 323 3.65 22.85 -9.92
CA GLY A 323 2.85 24.05 -10.11
C GLY A 323 1.78 24.29 -9.05
N SER A 324 1.77 23.59 -7.93
CA SER A 324 0.82 23.84 -6.85
C SER A 324 1.03 25.24 -6.25
N VAL A 325 -0.07 25.99 -6.08
CA VAL A 325 -0.02 27.35 -5.54
C VAL A 325 -0.17 27.38 -4.00
N GLN A 326 -0.23 26.22 -3.37
CA GLN A 326 -0.27 26.06 -1.91
C GLN A 326 0.47 24.80 -1.46
N LEU A 327 0.81 24.73 -0.17
CA LEU A 327 1.34 23.52 0.44
C LEU A 327 0.27 22.44 0.56
N GLU A 328 0.68 21.18 0.41
CA GLU A 328 -0.22 20.03 0.43
C GLU A 328 0.21 18.98 1.48
N PRO A 329 0.30 19.34 2.77
CA PRO A 329 0.70 18.40 3.82
C PRO A 329 -0.33 17.29 4.02
N SER A 330 0.15 16.15 4.55
CA SER A 330 -0.72 15.08 5.04
C SER A 330 -0.14 14.44 6.29
N GLU A 331 -1.02 13.91 7.12
CA GLU A 331 -0.67 13.18 8.32
C GLU A 331 -1.56 11.96 8.49
N ARG A 332 -1.01 10.93 9.13
CA ARG A 332 -1.79 9.76 9.55
C ARG A 332 -1.19 9.11 10.79
N ASP A 333 -2.03 8.41 11.51
CA ASP A 333 -1.66 7.53 12.62
C ASP A 333 -2.35 6.18 12.42
N VAL A 334 -1.58 5.09 12.58
CA VAL A 334 -2.09 3.71 12.49
C VAL A 334 -1.71 2.98 13.76
N ARG A 335 -2.67 2.33 14.39
CA ARG A 335 -2.49 1.54 15.62
C ARG A 335 -3.10 0.16 15.38
N LEU A 336 -2.42 -0.86 15.85
CA LEU A 336 -2.87 -2.26 15.78
C LEU A 336 -2.59 -2.92 17.13
N ALA A 337 -3.63 -3.50 17.73
CA ALA A 337 -3.51 -4.44 18.84
C ALA A 337 -3.99 -5.80 18.36
N ALA A 338 -3.21 -6.85 18.57
CA ALA A 338 -3.54 -8.21 18.14
C ALA A 338 -3.14 -9.22 19.21
N LEU A 339 -4.03 -10.18 19.48
CA LEU A 339 -3.79 -11.35 20.30
C LEU A 339 -3.92 -12.58 19.41
N GLU A 340 -2.84 -13.30 19.24
CA GLU A 340 -2.76 -14.56 18.49
C GLU A 340 -2.47 -15.70 19.47
N MET A 341 -3.31 -16.73 19.45
CA MET A 341 -3.19 -17.90 20.32
C MET A 341 -3.19 -19.18 19.49
N GLU A 342 -2.41 -20.13 19.91
CA GLU A 342 -2.34 -21.46 19.32
C GLU A 342 -2.40 -22.53 20.40
N PHE A 343 -3.28 -23.52 20.19
CA PHE A 343 -3.50 -24.65 21.08
C PHE A 343 -3.26 -25.94 20.30
N ASP A 344 -2.31 -26.75 20.71
CA ASP A 344 -2.13 -28.10 20.20
C ASP A 344 -3.10 -29.06 20.91
N LEU A 345 -4.09 -29.56 20.20
CA LEU A 345 -5.09 -30.50 20.70
C LEU A 345 -4.66 -31.97 20.51
N GLY A 346 -3.43 -32.21 20.05
CA GLY A 346 -2.93 -33.55 19.69
C GLY A 346 -3.33 -33.95 18.25
N PHE A 347 -4.62 -34.02 17.95
CA PHE A 347 -5.12 -34.38 16.61
C PHE A 347 -5.21 -33.18 15.65
N ALA A 348 -5.27 -31.96 16.17
CA ALA A 348 -5.35 -30.72 15.41
C ALA A 348 -4.75 -29.55 16.19
N THR A 349 -4.48 -28.47 15.52
CA THR A 349 -4.10 -27.18 16.10
C THR A 349 -5.30 -26.23 16.00
N LEU A 350 -5.74 -25.68 17.13
CA LEU A 350 -6.73 -24.59 17.17
C LEU A 350 -5.97 -23.27 17.23
N THR A 351 -6.22 -22.36 16.27
CA THR A 351 -5.68 -21.00 16.31
C THR A 351 -6.79 -19.98 16.50
N SER A 352 -6.52 -18.95 17.28
CA SER A 352 -7.42 -17.81 17.49
C SER A 352 -6.64 -16.51 17.25
N GLY A 353 -7.14 -15.67 16.35
CA GLY A 353 -6.63 -14.32 16.10
C GLY A 353 -7.72 -13.29 16.41
N THR A 354 -7.48 -12.45 17.42
CA THR A 354 -8.33 -11.30 17.76
C THR A 354 -7.53 -10.04 17.55
N SER A 355 -8.03 -9.11 16.76
CA SER A 355 -7.33 -7.86 16.52
C SER A 355 -8.26 -6.66 16.45
N HIS A 356 -7.73 -5.53 16.87
CA HIS A 356 -8.36 -4.22 16.71
C HIS A 356 -7.36 -3.26 16.08
N TYR A 357 -7.74 -2.63 14.98
CA TYR A 357 -6.95 -1.55 14.40
C TYR A 357 -7.73 -0.24 14.33
N ASP A 358 -6.99 0.85 14.34
CA ASP A 358 -7.45 2.23 14.21
C ASP A 358 -6.49 2.96 13.26
N HIS A 359 -6.97 3.43 12.13
CA HIS A 359 -6.22 4.15 11.12
C HIS A 359 -6.94 5.46 10.82
N ASP A 360 -6.34 6.57 11.18
CA ASP A 360 -6.88 7.89 10.92
C ASP A 360 -5.83 8.80 10.27
N GLY A 361 -6.30 9.79 9.54
CA GLY A 361 -5.43 10.76 8.92
C GLY A 361 -6.15 11.93 8.30
N SER A 362 -5.35 12.91 7.89
CA SER A 362 -5.83 14.10 7.20
C SER A 362 -4.86 14.56 6.11
N SER A 363 -5.37 15.31 5.15
CA SER A 363 -4.56 15.91 4.09
C SER A 363 -5.15 17.24 3.62
N LEU A 364 -4.28 18.10 3.14
CA LEU A 364 -4.62 19.28 2.40
C LEU A 364 -4.24 19.07 0.93
N SER A 365 -5.11 19.40 0.01
CA SER A 365 -4.89 19.25 -1.43
C SER A 365 -5.24 20.51 -2.19
N GLU A 366 -4.49 20.78 -3.24
CA GLU A 366 -4.69 21.87 -4.18
C GLU A 366 -5.58 21.39 -5.34
N ASN A 367 -6.73 22.03 -5.54
CA ASN A 367 -7.71 21.67 -6.57
C ASN A 367 -7.98 22.81 -7.58
N THR A 368 -7.26 23.91 -7.53
CA THR A 368 -7.53 25.10 -8.35
C THR A 368 -7.50 24.78 -9.85
N GLY A 369 -6.54 23.95 -10.27
CA GLY A 369 -6.44 23.50 -11.67
C GLY A 369 -7.67 22.74 -12.15
N PHE A 370 -8.26 21.91 -11.30
CA PHE A 370 -9.49 21.20 -11.62
C PHE A 370 -10.68 22.16 -11.79
N TYR A 371 -10.76 23.21 -10.97
CA TYR A 371 -11.78 24.24 -11.09
C TYR A 371 -11.60 25.08 -12.35
N ALA A 372 -10.36 25.43 -12.68
CA ALA A 372 -10.02 26.17 -13.90
C ALA A 372 -10.40 25.37 -15.17
N GLN A 373 -10.02 24.10 -15.22
CA GLN A 373 -10.27 23.21 -16.37
C GLN A 373 -11.76 22.96 -16.62
N ASN A 374 -12.56 22.80 -15.55
CA ASN A 374 -14.00 22.60 -15.67
C ASN A 374 -14.77 23.90 -15.85
N ARG A 375 -14.08 25.02 -16.05
CA ARG A 375 -14.66 26.38 -16.17
C ARG A 375 -15.43 26.85 -14.94
N TRP A 376 -15.34 26.14 -13.81
CA TRP A 376 -16.10 26.52 -12.62
C TRP A 376 -15.70 27.89 -12.08
N LEU A 377 -14.43 28.28 -12.24
CA LEU A 377 -13.99 29.62 -11.87
C LEU A 377 -14.74 30.72 -12.65
N ALA A 378 -15.08 30.46 -13.92
CA ALA A 378 -15.88 31.39 -14.72
C ALA A 378 -17.40 31.26 -14.49
N ASP A 379 -17.88 29.99 -14.47
CA ASP A 379 -19.33 29.72 -14.55
C ASP A 379 -20.01 29.82 -13.17
N TYR A 380 -19.28 29.55 -12.06
CA TYR A 380 -19.84 29.52 -10.68
C TYR A 380 -19.14 30.45 -9.69
N TYR A 381 -17.88 30.89 -9.97
CA TYR A 381 -17.10 31.69 -9.00
C TYR A 381 -16.68 33.04 -9.56
N TYR A 382 -17.43 33.54 -10.52
CA TYR A 382 -17.37 34.91 -11.02
C TYR A 382 -15.98 35.37 -11.47
N ASN A 383 -15.13 34.47 -11.97
CA ASN A 383 -13.74 34.74 -12.31
C ASN A 383 -12.94 35.35 -11.14
N TYR A 384 -13.12 34.84 -9.93
CA TYR A 384 -12.37 35.29 -8.75
C TYR A 384 -10.86 35.37 -9.07
N PRO A 385 -10.22 36.59 -8.90
CA PRO A 385 -8.95 36.87 -9.54
C PRO A 385 -7.72 36.23 -8.87
N ARG A 386 -7.85 35.65 -7.67
CA ARG A 386 -6.78 34.97 -6.93
C ARG A 386 -7.22 33.58 -6.51
N PRO A 387 -7.51 32.70 -7.49
CA PRO A 387 -8.13 31.42 -7.19
C PRO A 387 -7.15 30.51 -6.42
N MET A 388 -7.58 30.06 -5.26
CA MET A 388 -6.94 29.04 -4.44
C MET A 388 -8.01 28.09 -3.90
N ALA A 389 -8.29 27.04 -4.66
CA ALA A 389 -9.23 26.00 -4.25
C ALA A 389 -8.48 24.97 -3.37
N GLN A 390 -8.83 24.95 -2.10
CA GLN A 390 -8.23 24.14 -1.06
C GLN A 390 -9.21 23.03 -0.63
N ALA A 391 -8.80 21.78 -0.66
CA ALA A 391 -9.58 20.67 -0.14
C ALA A 391 -8.88 20.07 1.10
N PHE A 392 -9.49 20.26 2.26
CA PHE A 392 -9.16 19.52 3.47
C PHE A 392 -9.89 18.19 3.47
N ARG A 393 -9.18 17.11 3.69
CA ARG A 393 -9.74 15.75 3.79
C ARG A 393 -9.30 15.09 5.08
N ALA A 394 -10.22 14.37 5.70
CA ALA A 394 -9.94 13.51 6.85
C ALA A 394 -10.64 12.17 6.66
N TYR A 395 -10.06 11.13 7.23
CA TYR A 395 -10.61 9.78 7.19
C TYR A 395 -10.30 9.04 8.48
N ASN A 396 -11.12 8.04 8.76
CA ASN A 396 -10.84 7.02 9.75
C ASN A 396 -11.29 5.65 9.26
N ASP A 397 -10.57 4.61 9.65
CA ASP A 397 -10.87 3.21 9.41
C ASP A 397 -10.54 2.44 10.69
N LYS A 398 -11.57 1.87 11.33
CA LYS A 398 -11.44 1.10 12.58
C LYS A 398 -12.08 -0.25 12.38
N ALA A 399 -11.43 -1.31 12.82
CA ALA A 399 -12.05 -2.62 12.77
C ALA A 399 -11.70 -3.50 13.97
N LEU A 400 -12.70 -4.29 14.38
CA LEU A 400 -12.52 -5.47 15.20
C LEU A 400 -12.60 -6.69 14.31
N VAL A 401 -11.58 -7.54 14.39
CA VAL A 401 -11.49 -8.79 13.61
C VAL A 401 -11.30 -9.95 14.57
N GLN A 402 -12.05 -11.03 14.34
CA GLN A 402 -11.92 -12.31 15.05
C GLN A 402 -11.87 -13.45 14.04
N GLU A 403 -10.88 -14.31 14.15
CA GLU A 403 -10.77 -15.51 13.36
C GLU A 403 -10.42 -16.71 14.23
N LEU A 404 -11.15 -17.81 14.04
CA LEU A 404 -10.88 -19.11 14.65
C LEU A 404 -10.62 -20.12 13.54
N ARG A 405 -9.54 -20.91 13.68
CA ARG A 405 -9.21 -21.98 12.73
C ARG A 405 -8.87 -23.27 13.48
N LEU A 406 -9.37 -24.37 12.98
CA LEU A 406 -8.97 -25.72 13.36
C LEU A 406 -8.20 -26.34 12.20
N ILE A 407 -6.95 -26.71 12.44
CA ILE A 407 -5.99 -27.16 11.43
C ILE A 407 -5.55 -28.57 11.79
N SER A 408 -5.84 -29.57 10.96
CA SER A 408 -5.42 -30.95 11.21
C SER A 408 -3.90 -31.08 11.17
N LYS A 409 -3.34 -32.07 11.87
CA LYS A 409 -1.92 -32.45 11.72
C LYS A 409 -1.66 -32.98 10.31
N ASN A 410 -0.44 -32.73 9.80
CA ASN A 410 -0.11 -32.94 8.37
C ASN A 410 0.25 -34.38 7.98
N ASN A 411 0.08 -35.37 8.88
CA ASN A 411 0.59 -36.73 8.69
C ASN A 411 -0.39 -37.72 8.10
N GLU A 412 -1.66 -37.29 7.86
CA GLU A 412 -2.72 -38.20 7.48
C GLU A 412 -3.06 -38.13 5.99
N ARG A 413 -3.78 -39.15 5.51
CA ARG A 413 -4.33 -39.23 4.15
C ARG A 413 -5.25 -38.03 3.84
N PHE A 414 -5.90 -37.50 4.88
CA PHE A 414 -6.72 -36.32 4.82
C PHE A 414 -6.16 -35.25 5.73
N SER A 415 -6.06 -34.03 5.23
CA SER A 415 -5.77 -32.88 6.05
C SER A 415 -6.78 -31.77 5.76
N TYR A 416 -7.20 -31.07 6.80
CA TYR A 416 -8.25 -30.06 6.71
C TYR A 416 -7.87 -28.78 7.44
N ILE A 417 -8.51 -27.70 6.98
CA ILE A 417 -8.60 -26.43 7.69
C ILE A 417 -10.07 -26.06 7.71
N VAL A 418 -10.61 -25.75 8.90
CA VAL A 418 -11.97 -25.23 9.06
C VAL A 418 -11.88 -23.97 9.88
N GLY A 419 -12.57 -22.91 9.47
CA GLY A 419 -12.50 -21.64 10.15
C GLY A 419 -13.81 -20.86 10.17
N ALA A 420 -13.91 -19.99 11.15
CA ALA A 420 -14.94 -18.97 11.28
C ALA A 420 -14.30 -17.59 11.38
N TYR A 421 -14.88 -16.61 10.68
CA TYR A 421 -14.39 -15.25 10.57
C TYR A 421 -15.49 -14.25 10.91
N PHE A 422 -15.12 -13.22 11.63
CA PHE A 422 -15.95 -12.07 11.95
C PHE A 422 -15.15 -10.78 11.79
N GLN A 423 -15.76 -9.77 11.15
CA GLN A 423 -15.23 -8.41 11.07
C GLN A 423 -16.37 -7.42 11.30
N ASP A 424 -16.08 -6.38 12.09
CA ASP A 424 -16.93 -5.18 12.25
C ASP A 424 -16.03 -3.97 12.02
N GLN A 425 -16.31 -3.21 10.93
CA GLN A 425 -15.45 -2.13 10.45
C GLN A 425 -16.25 -0.85 10.29
N ASP A 426 -15.76 0.22 10.91
CA ASP A 426 -16.27 1.58 10.76
C ASP A 426 -15.31 2.40 9.88
N LEU A 427 -15.86 3.01 8.84
CA LEU A 427 -15.16 3.84 7.88
C LEU A 427 -15.77 5.24 7.88
N GLY A 428 -14.95 6.26 8.08
CA GLY A 428 -15.36 7.65 7.99
C GLY A 428 -14.54 8.40 6.94
N ALA A 429 -15.18 9.33 6.25
CA ALA A 429 -14.49 10.27 5.38
C ALA A 429 -15.16 11.65 5.43
N THR A 430 -14.33 12.69 5.43
CA THR A 430 -14.78 14.09 5.40
C THR A 430 -13.96 14.84 4.38
N GLN A 431 -14.62 15.68 3.59
CA GLN A 431 -13.96 16.69 2.76
C GLN A 431 -14.64 18.04 2.96
N LEU A 432 -13.83 19.07 3.15
CA LEU A 432 -14.26 20.45 3.14
C LEU A 432 -13.42 21.18 2.09
N SER A 433 -14.07 21.73 1.08
CA SER A 433 -13.40 22.50 0.04
C SER A 433 -13.72 23.98 0.19
N TYR A 434 -12.72 24.82 -0.07
CA TYR A 434 -12.81 26.26 0.07
C TYR A 434 -12.18 26.92 -1.13
N LEU A 435 -12.83 27.98 -1.66
CA LEU A 435 -12.20 28.94 -2.55
C LEU A 435 -11.82 30.15 -1.69
N ARG A 436 -10.60 30.11 -1.15
CA ARG A 436 -10.16 31.04 -0.10
C ARG A 436 -10.15 32.49 -0.56
N GLY A 437 -10.88 33.37 0.18
CA GLY A 437 -11.00 34.80 -0.09
C GLY A 437 -12.13 35.18 -1.06
N LEU A 438 -12.86 34.20 -1.60
CA LEU A 438 -13.97 34.47 -2.53
C LEU A 438 -15.03 35.38 -1.91
N LYS A 439 -15.50 35.06 -0.70
CA LYS A 439 -16.55 35.87 -0.02
C LYS A 439 -16.10 37.29 0.21
N ALA A 440 -14.90 37.48 0.76
CA ALA A 440 -14.39 38.83 1.02
C ALA A 440 -14.24 39.67 -0.25
N TRP A 441 -13.88 39.04 -1.36
CA TRP A 441 -13.81 39.67 -2.67
C TRP A 441 -15.21 39.95 -3.21
N ALA A 442 -16.16 39.02 -3.17
CA ALA A 442 -17.49 39.16 -3.71
C ALA A 442 -18.30 40.24 -2.97
N ASP A 443 -18.15 40.39 -1.66
CA ASP A 443 -18.80 41.43 -0.87
C ASP A 443 -18.46 42.85 -1.39
N VAL A 444 -17.29 43.04 -1.99
CA VAL A 444 -16.84 44.35 -2.52
C VAL A 444 -17.01 44.45 -4.04
N ALA A 445 -16.63 43.41 -4.79
CA ALA A 445 -16.62 43.42 -6.25
C ALA A 445 -18.00 43.15 -6.85
N LEU A 446 -18.87 42.42 -6.15
CA LEU A 446 -20.18 41.97 -6.61
C LEU A 446 -21.24 42.08 -5.49
N PRO A 447 -21.49 43.26 -4.97
CA PRO A 447 -22.47 43.44 -3.89
C PRO A 447 -23.85 42.94 -4.35
N GLY A 448 -24.44 42.02 -3.56
CA GLY A 448 -25.72 41.38 -3.89
C GLY A 448 -25.61 40.05 -4.63
N ALA A 449 -24.44 39.54 -4.96
CA ALA A 449 -24.27 38.20 -5.61
C ALA A 449 -24.68 37.02 -4.72
N GLY A 450 -24.93 37.23 -3.42
CA GLY A 450 -25.43 36.22 -2.49
C GLY A 450 -24.39 35.20 -2.06
N VAL A 451 -23.07 35.47 -2.25
CA VAL A 451 -21.99 34.58 -1.78
C VAL A 451 -21.97 34.58 -0.26
N THR A 452 -22.26 33.42 0.35
CA THR A 452 -22.40 33.27 1.80
C THR A 452 -21.14 32.86 2.51
N SER A 453 -20.22 32.15 1.83
CA SER A 453 -18.96 31.65 2.42
C SER A 453 -17.93 31.35 1.34
N ASP A 454 -16.68 31.07 1.79
CA ASP A 454 -15.65 30.50 0.95
C ASP A 454 -15.80 28.96 0.80
N ASN A 455 -16.64 28.31 1.62
CA ASN A 455 -16.87 26.87 1.56
C ASN A 455 -17.82 26.57 0.39
N ASP A 456 -17.31 25.84 -0.58
CA ASP A 456 -18.03 25.50 -1.80
C ASP A 456 -18.41 24.03 -1.90
N PHE A 457 -17.82 23.19 -1.05
CA PHE A 457 -18.12 21.77 -1.02
C PHE A 457 -17.92 21.20 0.38
N MET A 458 -18.91 20.44 0.83
CA MET A 458 -18.86 19.67 2.06
C MET A 458 -19.31 18.25 1.77
N PHE A 459 -18.52 17.31 2.26
CA PHE A 459 -18.81 15.88 2.18
C PHE A 459 -18.49 15.25 3.52
N GLN A 460 -19.43 14.47 4.05
CA GLN A 460 -19.25 13.62 5.22
C GLN A 460 -19.83 12.25 4.93
N ARG A 461 -19.14 11.21 5.31
CA ARG A 461 -19.57 9.83 5.13
C ARG A 461 -19.20 9.01 6.35
N ALA A 462 -20.19 8.29 6.91
CA ALA A 462 -20.00 7.25 7.90
C ALA A 462 -20.51 5.94 7.31
N GLN A 463 -19.68 4.91 7.34
CA GLN A 463 -20.00 3.58 6.83
C GLN A 463 -19.70 2.56 7.90
N ASN A 464 -20.58 1.57 8.06
CA ASN A 464 -20.31 0.38 8.87
C ASN A 464 -20.40 -0.85 7.97
N PHE A 465 -19.40 -1.70 8.03
CA PHE A 465 -19.32 -2.94 7.30
C PHE A 465 -19.12 -4.10 8.27
N LYS A 466 -19.98 -5.12 8.17
CA LYS A 466 -19.83 -6.37 8.94
C LYS A 466 -19.73 -7.56 8.00
N GLU A 467 -18.78 -8.45 8.26
CA GLU A 467 -18.67 -9.74 7.58
C GLU A 467 -18.70 -10.89 8.61
N ARG A 468 -19.46 -11.92 8.31
CA ARG A 468 -19.41 -13.20 8.98
C ARG A 468 -19.21 -14.27 7.93
N ALA A 469 -18.24 -15.15 8.14
CA ALA A 469 -17.97 -16.21 7.20
C ALA A 469 -17.61 -17.52 7.92
N ALA A 470 -17.99 -18.63 7.30
CA ALA A 470 -17.47 -19.95 7.59
C ALA A 470 -16.78 -20.50 6.36
N TYR A 471 -15.64 -21.15 6.55
CA TYR A 471 -14.87 -21.68 5.44
C TYR A 471 -14.13 -22.96 5.82
N GLY A 472 -13.72 -23.70 4.80
CA GLY A 472 -12.87 -24.87 5.01
C GLY A 472 -12.16 -25.29 3.72
N GLU A 473 -11.03 -25.94 3.90
CA GLU A 473 -10.27 -26.62 2.84
C GLU A 473 -10.00 -28.06 3.29
N LEU A 474 -10.22 -29.02 2.39
CA LEU A 474 -9.90 -30.42 2.58
C LEU A 474 -8.88 -30.83 1.53
N THR A 475 -7.73 -31.35 1.98
CA THR A 475 -6.71 -31.94 1.10
C THR A 475 -6.74 -33.45 1.25
N TRP A 476 -6.88 -34.13 0.14
CA TRP A 476 -6.80 -35.58 0.02
C TRP A 476 -5.52 -36.00 -0.70
N LYS A 477 -4.69 -36.79 -0.02
CA LYS A 477 -3.49 -37.41 -0.58
C LYS A 477 -3.87 -38.79 -1.14
N PHE A 478 -4.13 -38.83 -2.44
CA PHE A 478 -4.46 -40.08 -3.15
C PHE A 478 -3.28 -41.04 -3.19
N SER A 479 -2.08 -40.49 -3.27
CA SER A 479 -0.82 -41.21 -3.22
C SER A 479 0.28 -40.33 -2.59
N PRO A 480 1.47 -40.85 -2.30
CA PRO A 480 2.60 -40.04 -1.82
C PRO A 480 2.98 -38.89 -2.74
N VAL A 481 2.68 -38.99 -4.04
CA VAL A 481 3.06 -38.01 -5.06
C VAL A 481 1.91 -37.19 -5.63
N PHE A 482 0.64 -37.59 -5.37
CA PHE A 482 -0.53 -36.89 -5.93
C PHE A 482 -1.54 -36.51 -4.85
N ARG A 483 -1.91 -35.23 -4.81
CA ARG A 483 -2.90 -34.69 -3.89
C ARG A 483 -3.85 -33.71 -4.56
N MET A 484 -5.06 -33.61 -4.04
CA MET A 484 -6.09 -32.65 -4.43
C MET A 484 -6.58 -31.92 -3.19
N THR A 485 -6.87 -30.63 -3.37
CA THR A 485 -7.50 -29.79 -2.34
C THR A 485 -8.76 -29.15 -2.88
N GLY A 486 -9.84 -29.25 -2.13
CA GLY A 486 -11.10 -28.52 -2.36
C GLY A 486 -11.35 -27.57 -1.21
N GLY A 487 -11.78 -26.35 -1.50
CA GLY A 487 -12.10 -25.35 -0.49
C GLY A 487 -13.39 -24.59 -0.80
N LEU A 488 -14.09 -24.19 0.25
CA LEU A 488 -15.32 -23.40 0.20
C LEU A 488 -15.28 -22.30 1.28
N ARG A 489 -15.83 -21.12 0.97
CA ARG A 489 -16.17 -20.07 1.93
C ARG A 489 -17.59 -19.61 1.67
N HIS A 490 -18.42 -19.65 2.70
CA HIS A 490 -19.71 -19.00 2.69
C HIS A 490 -19.67 -17.76 3.57
N PHE A 491 -20.10 -16.61 3.04
CA PHE A 491 -20.07 -15.34 3.77
C PHE A 491 -21.43 -14.63 3.71
N LYS A 492 -21.68 -13.81 4.72
CA LYS A 492 -22.75 -12.81 4.75
C LYS A 492 -22.15 -11.48 5.16
N THR A 493 -22.47 -10.43 4.39
CA THR A 493 -22.06 -9.05 4.66
C THR A 493 -23.25 -8.17 4.88
N THR A 494 -23.10 -7.17 5.76
CA THR A 494 -24.01 -6.03 5.87
C THR A 494 -23.22 -4.75 5.74
N PHE A 495 -23.79 -3.78 5.05
CA PHE A 495 -23.17 -2.51 4.77
C PHE A 495 -24.18 -1.39 4.98
N ASN A 496 -23.85 -0.45 5.85
CA ASN A 496 -24.61 0.76 6.09
C ASN A 496 -23.81 1.96 5.63
N ASN A 497 -24.43 2.88 4.96
CA ASN A 497 -23.82 4.15 4.52
C ASN A 497 -24.73 5.31 4.92
N ASP A 498 -24.18 6.29 5.62
CA ASP A 498 -24.81 7.54 5.95
C ASP A 498 -23.91 8.66 5.44
N SER A 499 -24.35 9.40 4.47
CA SER A 499 -23.57 10.47 3.86
C SER A 499 -24.33 11.78 3.75
N THR A 500 -23.64 12.88 4.01
CA THR A 500 -24.12 14.24 3.84
C THR A 500 -23.23 14.95 2.85
N LEU A 501 -23.84 15.61 1.88
CA LEU A 501 -23.16 16.33 0.82
C LEU A 501 -23.82 17.68 0.57
N GLY A 502 -23.01 18.74 0.52
CA GLY A 502 -23.42 20.11 0.17
C GLY A 502 -22.44 20.69 -0.86
N SER A 503 -22.95 21.47 -1.79
CA SER A 503 -22.15 22.03 -2.89
C SER A 503 -22.63 23.42 -3.26
N GLY A 504 -21.69 24.30 -3.59
CA GLY A 504 -21.96 25.69 -3.96
C GLY A 504 -21.72 26.69 -2.83
N VAL A 505 -21.57 27.96 -3.18
CA VAL A 505 -21.28 29.08 -2.27
C VAL A 505 -22.49 30.00 -2.05
N ILE A 506 -23.59 29.77 -2.76
CA ILE A 506 -24.83 30.60 -2.75
C ILE A 506 -25.98 29.80 -2.12
N ALA A 507 -26.69 30.40 -1.17
CA ALA A 507 -27.92 29.82 -0.64
C ALA A 507 -29.08 29.96 -1.64
N PRO A 508 -30.02 28.96 -1.72
CA PRO A 508 -30.13 27.75 -0.93
C PRO A 508 -29.34 26.56 -1.49
N ASP A 509 -28.62 26.70 -2.60
CA ASP A 509 -27.95 25.57 -3.33
C ASP A 509 -26.89 24.87 -2.50
N ASN A 510 -26.26 25.56 -1.54
CA ASN A 510 -25.27 25.03 -0.63
C ASN A 510 -25.85 24.25 0.57
N THR A 511 -27.17 24.04 0.62
CA THR A 511 -27.82 23.29 1.71
C THR A 511 -27.46 21.82 1.62
N PRO A 512 -26.81 21.21 2.65
CA PRO A 512 -26.41 19.85 2.61
C PRO A 512 -27.60 18.88 2.57
N THR A 513 -27.48 17.84 1.74
CA THR A 513 -28.45 16.75 1.64
C THR A 513 -27.87 15.48 2.26
N ARG A 514 -28.69 14.74 3.00
CA ARG A 514 -28.31 13.47 3.63
C ARG A 514 -28.90 12.31 2.86
N THR A 515 -28.09 11.29 2.62
CA THR A 515 -28.50 10.03 1.99
C THR A 515 -28.09 8.86 2.88
N VAL A 516 -29.04 8.01 3.22
CA VAL A 516 -28.83 6.79 4.01
C VAL A 516 -29.14 5.58 3.13
N PHE A 517 -28.27 4.59 3.20
CA PHE A 517 -28.41 3.35 2.44
C PHE A 517 -27.94 2.15 3.26
N GLU A 518 -28.70 1.07 3.20
CA GLU A 518 -28.38 -0.22 3.83
C GLU A 518 -28.47 -1.33 2.81
N GLN A 519 -27.50 -2.26 2.84
CA GLN A 519 -27.45 -3.40 1.97
C GLN A 519 -26.94 -4.64 2.73
N SER A 520 -27.49 -5.79 2.41
CA SER A 520 -26.97 -7.11 2.82
C SER A 520 -26.71 -7.94 1.58
N ASP A 521 -25.58 -8.66 1.59
CA ASP A 521 -25.21 -9.60 0.53
C ASP A 521 -24.68 -10.90 1.12
N SER A 522 -24.76 -11.98 0.37
CA SER A 522 -24.20 -13.27 0.75
C SER A 522 -23.67 -14.00 -0.47
N GLY A 523 -22.71 -14.88 -0.26
CA GLY A 523 -22.15 -15.63 -1.35
C GLY A 523 -21.33 -16.81 -0.92
N THR A 524 -21.09 -17.70 -1.89
CA THR A 524 -20.18 -18.82 -1.73
C THR A 524 -19.08 -18.74 -2.75
N LEU A 525 -17.83 -18.94 -2.31
CA LEU A 525 -16.63 -19.03 -3.14
C LEU A 525 -16.08 -20.44 -3.05
N PHE A 526 -15.46 -20.88 -4.13
CA PHE A 526 -14.78 -22.17 -4.17
C PHE A 526 -13.33 -22.04 -4.61
N LYS A 527 -12.53 -23.05 -4.24
CA LYS A 527 -11.17 -23.29 -4.69
C LYS A 527 -11.00 -24.77 -4.92
N ALA A 528 -10.32 -25.13 -6.00
CA ALA A 528 -9.90 -26.52 -6.24
C ALA A 528 -8.47 -26.48 -6.78
N ASN A 529 -7.60 -27.32 -6.27
CA ASN A 529 -6.28 -27.52 -6.86
C ASN A 529 -5.89 -29.00 -6.82
N ALA A 530 -5.02 -29.38 -7.77
CA ALA A 530 -4.36 -30.65 -7.83
C ALA A 530 -2.86 -30.43 -7.95
N SER A 531 -2.06 -31.25 -7.29
CA SER A 531 -0.61 -31.22 -7.41
C SER A 531 -0.02 -32.62 -7.51
N TRP A 532 0.99 -32.71 -8.34
CA TRP A 532 1.72 -33.93 -8.64
C TRP A 532 3.23 -33.70 -8.46
N ASP A 533 3.83 -34.39 -7.51
CA ASP A 533 5.28 -34.45 -7.32
C ASP A 533 5.84 -35.42 -8.38
N VAL A 534 6.19 -34.90 -9.58
CA VAL A 534 6.73 -35.69 -10.71
C VAL A 534 8.04 -36.38 -10.32
N THR A 535 8.83 -35.69 -9.53
CA THR A 535 10.01 -36.18 -8.84
C THR A 535 10.06 -35.64 -7.41
N PRO A 536 10.91 -36.12 -6.52
CA PRO A 536 11.07 -35.51 -5.19
C PRO A 536 11.38 -34.01 -5.21
N ASN A 537 11.92 -33.51 -6.30
CA ASN A 537 12.36 -32.13 -6.47
C ASN A 537 11.50 -31.29 -7.39
N ILE A 538 10.52 -31.86 -8.11
CA ILE A 538 9.71 -31.19 -9.11
C ILE A 538 8.24 -31.45 -8.85
N MET A 539 7.45 -30.39 -8.69
CA MET A 539 6.00 -30.42 -8.55
C MET A 539 5.33 -29.66 -9.69
N VAL A 540 4.32 -30.28 -10.31
CA VAL A 540 3.38 -29.64 -11.25
C VAL A 540 2.05 -29.48 -10.54
N TYR A 541 1.35 -28.37 -10.76
CA TYR A 541 0.07 -28.11 -10.16
C TYR A 541 -0.90 -27.41 -11.11
N GLY A 542 -2.20 -27.61 -10.84
CA GLY A 542 -3.30 -26.86 -11.45
C GLY A 542 -4.23 -26.29 -10.37
N THR A 543 -4.68 -25.04 -10.52
CA THR A 543 -5.56 -24.36 -9.57
C THR A 543 -6.72 -23.69 -10.26
N LEU A 544 -7.92 -23.86 -9.69
CA LEU A 544 -9.11 -23.06 -9.93
C LEU A 544 -9.44 -22.31 -8.65
N SER A 545 -9.53 -20.98 -8.68
CA SER A 545 -9.82 -20.19 -7.49
C SER A 545 -10.67 -18.97 -7.78
N GLN A 546 -11.48 -18.58 -6.81
CA GLN A 546 -12.35 -17.40 -6.90
C GLN A 546 -11.97 -16.36 -5.87
N GLY A 547 -12.15 -15.08 -6.27
CA GLY A 547 -12.09 -13.92 -5.40
C GLY A 547 -13.30 -13.02 -5.62
N TYR A 548 -13.53 -12.10 -4.69
CA TYR A 548 -14.59 -11.11 -4.78
C TYR A 548 -14.20 -9.81 -4.09
N ARG A 549 -14.86 -8.71 -4.48
CA ARG A 549 -14.96 -7.49 -3.68
C ARG A 549 -16.42 -7.28 -3.30
N ARG A 550 -16.64 -6.77 -2.10
CA ARG A 550 -17.96 -6.45 -1.58
C ARG A 550 -18.67 -5.38 -2.40
N ALA A 551 -20.00 -5.36 -2.37
CA ALA A 551 -20.82 -4.26 -2.82
C ALA A 551 -20.59 -3.02 -1.97
N GLY A 552 -21.06 -1.87 -2.44
CA GLY A 552 -21.03 -0.63 -1.68
C GLY A 552 -21.96 0.45 -2.22
N ALA A 553 -21.90 1.63 -1.61
CA ALA A 553 -22.66 2.79 -2.02
C ALA A 553 -21.76 4.00 -2.20
N ASN A 554 -22.13 4.83 -3.16
CA ASN A 554 -21.55 6.13 -3.42
C ASN A 554 -22.29 7.21 -2.65
N SER A 555 -21.59 8.30 -2.39
CA SER A 555 -22.20 9.50 -1.78
C SER A 555 -22.48 10.50 -2.89
N VAL A 556 -23.71 10.51 -3.37
CA VAL A 556 -24.18 11.43 -4.43
C VAL A 556 -25.48 12.07 -4.00
N PRO A 557 -25.72 13.37 -4.32
CA PRO A 557 -26.98 14.03 -4.04
C PRO A 557 -28.06 13.47 -4.98
N LEU A 558 -29.24 13.18 -4.44
CA LEU A 558 -30.40 12.73 -5.23
C LEU A 558 -31.44 13.84 -5.42
N THR A 559 -31.22 15.01 -4.83
CA THR A 559 -32.09 16.18 -4.89
C THR A 559 -31.25 17.45 -5.02
N GLY A 560 -31.90 18.58 -5.37
CA GLY A 560 -31.24 19.87 -5.56
C GLY A 560 -30.63 20.04 -6.97
N ASN A 561 -29.93 21.15 -7.18
CA ASN A 561 -29.40 21.52 -8.51
C ASN A 561 -28.28 20.60 -9.02
N PHE A 562 -27.61 19.93 -8.12
CA PHE A 562 -26.53 18.97 -8.44
C PHE A 562 -26.96 17.51 -8.32
N ALA A 563 -28.29 17.26 -8.33
CA ALA A 563 -28.84 15.92 -8.21
C ALA A 563 -28.33 14.99 -9.31
N GLU A 564 -27.90 13.81 -8.88
CA GLU A 564 -27.47 12.74 -9.79
C GLU A 564 -28.55 11.67 -9.90
N ASN A 565 -28.50 10.89 -10.99
CA ASN A 565 -29.42 9.79 -11.15
C ASN A 565 -29.23 8.73 -10.08
N LYS A 566 -30.31 8.16 -9.56
CA LYS A 566 -30.30 7.10 -8.53
C LYS A 566 -29.45 5.90 -8.91
N ALA A 567 -29.26 5.63 -10.21
CA ALA A 567 -28.41 4.55 -10.71
C ALA A 567 -26.92 4.66 -10.26
N TRP A 568 -26.49 5.88 -9.87
CA TRP A 568 -25.15 6.12 -9.35
C TRP A 568 -24.98 5.83 -7.86
N LEU A 569 -26.09 5.54 -7.12
CA LEU A 569 -26.04 5.42 -5.67
C LEU A 569 -25.29 4.16 -5.22
N THR A 570 -25.42 3.05 -5.96
CA THR A 570 -24.92 1.74 -5.52
C THR A 570 -24.16 1.00 -6.60
N TYR A 571 -23.26 0.11 -6.18
CA TYR A 571 -22.58 -0.83 -7.05
C TYR A 571 -22.58 -2.25 -6.44
N ARG A 572 -22.62 -3.24 -7.31
CA ARG A 572 -22.71 -4.66 -6.98
C ARG A 572 -21.33 -5.26 -6.69
N PRO A 573 -21.25 -6.41 -6.00
CA PRO A 573 -20.03 -7.18 -5.86
C PRO A 573 -19.45 -7.54 -7.24
N ASP A 574 -18.13 -7.53 -7.35
CA ASP A 574 -17.45 -8.14 -8.47
C ASP A 574 -16.78 -9.46 -8.08
N ARG A 575 -16.61 -10.35 -9.03
CA ARG A 575 -16.07 -11.69 -8.82
C ARG A 575 -15.16 -12.10 -9.96
N ASN A 576 -14.10 -12.83 -9.64
CA ASN A 576 -13.27 -13.45 -10.67
C ASN A 576 -13.13 -14.95 -10.50
N LEU A 577 -12.72 -15.61 -11.59
CA LEU A 577 -12.31 -17.00 -11.64
C LEU A 577 -10.93 -17.06 -12.29
N ASN A 578 -9.97 -17.60 -11.58
CA ASN A 578 -8.62 -17.87 -12.05
C ASN A 578 -8.45 -19.34 -12.39
N ARG A 579 -7.80 -19.60 -13.53
CA ARG A 579 -7.29 -20.91 -13.97
C ARG A 579 -5.79 -20.78 -14.06
N GLU A 580 -5.07 -21.62 -13.37
CA GLU A 580 -3.62 -21.54 -13.27
C GLU A 580 -3.00 -22.92 -13.43
N LEU A 581 -1.91 -23.01 -14.18
CA LEU A 581 -1.03 -24.17 -14.26
C LEU A 581 0.38 -23.72 -13.94
N GLY A 582 1.10 -24.49 -13.14
CA GLY A 582 2.46 -24.14 -12.77
C GLY A 582 3.35 -25.32 -12.47
N ILE A 583 4.64 -25.03 -12.48
CA ILE A 583 5.71 -25.96 -12.15
C ILE A 583 6.66 -25.29 -11.16
N LYS A 584 7.01 -26.01 -10.11
CA LYS A 584 8.00 -25.61 -9.11
C LYS A 584 9.05 -26.69 -8.96
N GLY A 585 10.31 -26.28 -8.88
CA GLY A 585 11.37 -27.28 -8.76
C GLY A 585 12.68 -26.75 -8.24
N VAL A 586 13.54 -27.72 -7.93
CA VAL A 586 14.94 -27.52 -7.57
C VAL A 586 15.79 -28.47 -8.43
N SER A 587 16.79 -27.92 -9.12
CA SER A 587 17.76 -28.68 -9.92
C SER A 587 19.17 -28.18 -9.59
N GLY A 588 19.90 -28.97 -8.82
CA GLY A 588 21.14 -28.47 -8.22
C GLY A 588 20.89 -27.25 -7.35
N SER A 589 21.60 -26.15 -7.60
CA SER A 589 21.43 -24.88 -6.92
C SER A 589 20.29 -24.03 -7.48
N LEU A 590 19.75 -24.34 -8.67
CA LEU A 590 18.66 -23.60 -9.30
C LEU A 590 17.32 -23.97 -8.67
N ARG A 591 16.58 -22.95 -8.22
CA ARG A 591 15.17 -23.02 -7.85
C ARG A 591 14.36 -22.27 -8.90
N TYR A 592 13.23 -22.83 -9.28
CA TYR A 592 12.34 -22.20 -10.24
C TYR A 592 10.86 -22.33 -9.85
N ASN A 593 10.09 -21.30 -10.16
CA ASN A 593 8.64 -21.24 -10.04
C ASN A 593 8.10 -20.57 -11.30
N ILE A 594 7.41 -21.32 -12.14
CA ILE A 594 6.87 -20.83 -13.42
C ILE A 594 5.39 -21.16 -13.45
N SER A 595 4.56 -20.20 -13.80
CA SER A 595 3.12 -20.40 -13.93
C SER A 595 2.54 -19.62 -15.11
N VAL A 596 1.48 -20.19 -15.69
CA VAL A 596 0.59 -19.52 -16.64
C VAL A 596 -0.79 -19.40 -16.03
N PHE A 597 -1.47 -18.28 -16.28
CA PHE A 597 -2.79 -18.02 -15.70
C PHE A 597 -3.75 -17.38 -16.72
N ASP A 598 -5.05 -17.64 -16.50
CA ASP A 598 -6.18 -17.04 -17.21
C ASP A 598 -7.26 -16.66 -16.18
N ILE A 599 -7.52 -15.37 -16.04
CA ILE A 599 -8.50 -14.80 -15.10
C ILE A 599 -9.64 -14.18 -15.89
N THR A 600 -10.87 -14.60 -15.58
CA THR A 600 -12.10 -13.94 -16.02
C THR A 600 -12.68 -13.14 -14.85
N TRP A 601 -12.94 -11.85 -15.03
CA TRP A 601 -13.43 -10.94 -13.99
C TRP A 601 -14.76 -10.31 -14.42
N LYS A 602 -15.82 -10.50 -13.62
CA LYS A 602 -17.19 -10.10 -13.92
C LYS A 602 -17.68 -8.99 -13.03
N ASN A 603 -18.54 -8.12 -13.56
CA ASN A 603 -19.12 -6.95 -12.87
C ASN A 603 -18.06 -6.03 -12.26
N ILE A 604 -16.95 -5.82 -12.96
CA ILE A 604 -15.80 -5.07 -12.43
C ILE A 604 -16.24 -3.74 -11.81
N GLN A 605 -15.72 -3.40 -10.64
CA GLN A 605 -15.96 -2.10 -10.02
C GLN A 605 -14.94 -1.11 -10.58
N ILE A 606 -15.42 -0.09 -11.27
CA ILE A 606 -14.63 0.93 -11.97
C ILE A 606 -14.80 2.26 -11.25
N ASP A 607 -13.71 2.95 -10.94
CA ASP A 607 -13.75 4.33 -10.47
C ASP A 607 -13.99 5.28 -11.64
N THR A 608 -14.94 6.19 -11.48
CA THR A 608 -15.37 7.17 -12.50
C THR A 608 -15.89 8.44 -11.86
N THR A 609 -16.41 9.35 -12.67
CA THR A 609 -17.08 10.57 -12.20
C THR A 609 -18.51 10.64 -12.71
N THR A 610 -19.40 11.22 -11.91
CA THR A 610 -20.79 11.48 -12.30
C THR A 610 -20.90 12.59 -13.33
N PRO A 611 -21.97 12.64 -14.14
CA PRO A 611 -22.07 13.58 -15.27
C PRO A 611 -22.40 15.02 -14.88
N ASN A 612 -23.18 15.26 -13.82
CA ASN A 612 -23.69 16.60 -13.53
C ASN A 612 -22.66 17.47 -12.80
N TRP A 613 -22.04 16.92 -11.76
CA TRP A 613 -21.07 17.66 -10.95
C TRP A 613 -19.66 17.10 -10.98
N GLY A 614 -19.49 15.83 -11.40
CA GLY A 614 -18.17 15.18 -11.44
C GLY A 614 -17.78 14.54 -10.09
N PHE A 615 -18.75 14.07 -9.29
CA PHE A 615 -18.46 13.30 -8.08
C PHE A 615 -17.73 12.03 -8.42
N TYR A 616 -16.66 11.73 -7.67
CA TYR A 616 -15.96 10.45 -7.77
C TYR A 616 -16.82 9.34 -7.18
N VAL A 617 -17.04 8.31 -7.98
CA VAL A 617 -17.92 7.18 -7.65
C VAL A 617 -17.33 5.89 -8.18
N ALA A 618 -17.74 4.76 -7.59
CA ALA A 618 -17.58 3.44 -8.16
C ALA A 618 -18.84 3.03 -8.91
N GLN A 619 -18.68 2.43 -10.09
CA GLN A 619 -19.77 1.79 -10.84
C GLN A 619 -19.38 0.38 -11.27
N ASN A 620 -20.33 -0.44 -11.68
CA ASN A 620 -20.01 -1.71 -12.32
C ASN A 620 -19.83 -1.50 -13.83
N GLY A 621 -18.71 -2.01 -14.36
CA GLY A 621 -18.46 -2.08 -15.79
C GLY A 621 -18.32 -3.54 -16.21
N GLY A 622 -18.98 -4.03 -17.15
CA GLY A 622 -18.97 -5.33 -17.81
C GLY A 622 -18.01 -6.41 -17.30
N ARG A 623 -17.23 -6.95 -18.20
CA ARG A 623 -16.26 -8.03 -17.93
C ARG A 623 -14.86 -7.59 -18.36
N ALA A 624 -13.85 -8.08 -17.62
CA ALA A 624 -12.44 -7.98 -17.98
C ALA A 624 -11.77 -9.35 -17.90
N SER A 625 -10.64 -9.48 -18.56
CA SER A 625 -9.77 -10.66 -18.46
C SER A 625 -8.32 -10.27 -18.21
N SER A 626 -7.56 -11.19 -17.61
CA SER A 626 -6.12 -11.08 -17.47
C SER A 626 -5.47 -12.43 -17.74
N ARG A 627 -4.48 -12.45 -18.62
CA ARG A 627 -3.74 -13.66 -19.01
C ARG A 627 -2.26 -13.38 -18.92
N GLY A 628 -1.49 -14.39 -18.56
CA GLY A 628 -0.06 -14.18 -18.50
C GLY A 628 0.79 -15.37 -18.11
N LEU A 629 2.08 -15.05 -18.05
CA LEU A 629 3.16 -15.93 -17.61
C LEU A 629 3.91 -15.23 -16.47
N GLU A 630 4.21 -15.97 -15.42
CA GLU A 630 5.07 -15.52 -14.31
C GLU A 630 6.20 -16.51 -14.11
N MET A 631 7.42 -16.00 -13.93
CA MET A 631 8.63 -16.81 -13.76
C MET A 631 9.51 -16.21 -12.65
N GLU A 632 9.94 -17.04 -11.75
CA GLU A 632 10.93 -16.72 -10.72
C GLU A 632 12.02 -17.80 -10.72
N LEU A 633 13.27 -17.34 -10.81
CA LEU A 633 14.47 -18.16 -10.78
C LEU A 633 15.39 -17.64 -9.68
N SER A 634 15.96 -18.53 -8.89
CA SER A 634 16.99 -18.17 -7.92
C SER A 634 18.00 -19.28 -7.75
N GLY A 635 19.23 -18.93 -7.36
CA GLY A 635 20.25 -19.95 -7.19
C GLY A 635 21.62 -19.40 -6.85
N LYS A 636 22.60 -20.32 -6.87
CA LYS A 636 24.02 -20.02 -6.68
C LYS A 636 24.80 -20.34 -7.95
N LEU A 637 25.80 -19.55 -8.27
CA LEU A 637 26.80 -19.80 -9.29
C LEU A 637 28.15 -19.96 -8.55
N GLY A 638 28.57 -21.19 -8.38
CA GLY A 638 29.71 -21.50 -7.49
C GLY A 638 29.38 -21.21 -6.02
N SER A 639 30.43 -20.97 -5.21
CA SER A 639 30.30 -20.70 -3.76
C SER A 639 29.96 -19.24 -3.43
N SER A 640 30.37 -18.31 -4.28
CA SER A 640 30.39 -16.85 -3.96
C SER A 640 29.29 -16.04 -4.61
N TRP A 641 28.63 -16.55 -5.64
CA TRP A 641 27.61 -15.79 -6.36
C TRP A 641 26.21 -16.31 -6.08
N ARG A 642 25.26 -15.39 -5.86
CA ARG A 642 23.83 -15.69 -5.74
C ARG A 642 23.07 -14.80 -6.72
N TYR A 643 22.02 -15.37 -7.34
CA TYR A 643 21.17 -14.60 -8.25
C TYR A 643 19.69 -14.84 -7.97
N ASN A 644 18.89 -13.80 -8.25
CA ASN A 644 17.43 -13.90 -8.32
C ASN A 644 17.00 -13.19 -9.59
N VAL A 645 16.07 -13.81 -10.33
CA VAL A 645 15.50 -13.25 -11.56
C VAL A 645 13.99 -13.46 -11.49
N SER A 646 13.22 -12.42 -11.74
CA SER A 646 11.77 -12.53 -11.90
C SER A 646 11.31 -11.82 -13.18
N TYR A 647 10.37 -12.46 -13.87
CA TYR A 647 9.75 -11.94 -15.08
C TYR A 647 8.26 -12.21 -15.06
N ALA A 648 7.48 -11.26 -15.54
CA ALA A 648 6.08 -11.47 -15.84
C ALA A 648 5.66 -10.81 -17.15
N TYR A 649 4.83 -11.54 -17.87
CA TYR A 649 4.02 -11.03 -18.98
C TYR A 649 2.56 -11.04 -18.53
N VAL A 650 1.86 -9.89 -18.63
CA VAL A 650 0.48 -9.71 -18.20
C VAL A 650 -0.31 -8.96 -19.28
N ASP A 651 -1.32 -9.59 -19.89
CA ASP A 651 -2.29 -8.95 -20.78
C ASP A 651 -3.65 -8.85 -20.07
N ALA A 652 -3.92 -7.68 -19.48
CA ALA A 652 -5.14 -7.39 -18.72
C ALA A 652 -5.94 -6.29 -19.42
N LYS A 653 -7.20 -6.59 -19.78
CA LYS A 653 -8.05 -5.70 -20.58
C LYS A 653 -9.54 -5.92 -20.35
N LEU A 654 -10.34 -4.93 -20.76
CA LEU A 654 -11.80 -5.07 -20.88
C LEU A 654 -12.16 -6.07 -21.98
N ASP A 655 -13.10 -6.97 -21.70
CA ASP A 655 -13.71 -7.87 -22.70
C ASP A 655 -15.00 -7.29 -23.26
N GLU A 656 -15.63 -6.36 -22.55
CA GLU A 656 -16.92 -5.72 -22.87
C GLU A 656 -16.82 -4.21 -22.69
N ASP A 657 -17.63 -3.46 -23.42
CA ASP A 657 -17.73 -2.02 -23.26
C ASP A 657 -18.22 -1.68 -21.83
N ALA A 658 -17.55 -0.75 -21.17
CA ALA A 658 -18.06 -0.14 -19.96
C ALA A 658 -19.02 0.99 -20.31
N VAL A 659 -20.20 0.98 -19.73
CA VAL A 659 -21.27 1.94 -20.03
C VAL A 659 -21.69 2.70 -18.76
N ARG A 660 -22.29 3.86 -18.94
CA ARG A 660 -22.83 4.65 -17.82
C ARG A 660 -24.05 3.96 -17.23
N PRO A 661 -24.18 3.87 -15.88
CA PRO A 661 -25.32 3.20 -15.24
C PRO A 661 -26.65 3.93 -15.45
N ASP A 662 -26.63 5.27 -15.59
CA ASP A 662 -27.81 6.10 -15.85
C ASP A 662 -28.18 6.21 -17.34
N LYS A 663 -27.25 5.89 -18.24
CA LYS A 663 -27.43 5.92 -19.70
C LYS A 663 -26.64 4.79 -20.36
N PRO A 664 -27.14 3.55 -20.36
CA PRO A 664 -26.41 2.37 -20.85
C PRO A 664 -26.01 2.41 -22.34
N THR A 665 -26.54 3.34 -23.12
CA THR A 665 -26.14 3.59 -24.51
C THR A 665 -24.83 4.39 -24.64
N LEU A 666 -24.35 4.98 -23.53
CA LEU A 666 -23.14 5.78 -23.54
C LEU A 666 -21.96 4.94 -23.04
N VAL A 667 -21.05 4.61 -23.94
CA VAL A 667 -19.81 3.90 -23.67
C VAL A 667 -18.80 4.88 -23.05
N THR A 668 -18.21 4.50 -21.93
CA THR A 668 -17.17 5.26 -21.20
C THR A 668 -15.78 4.68 -21.39
N ALA A 669 -15.69 3.36 -21.71
CA ALA A 669 -14.47 2.67 -22.09
C ALA A 669 -14.83 1.49 -22.99
N LYS A 670 -14.04 1.28 -24.06
CA LYS A 670 -14.30 0.24 -25.06
C LYS A 670 -13.70 -1.10 -24.67
N ALA A 671 -14.29 -2.18 -25.14
CA ALA A 671 -13.66 -3.49 -25.13
C ALA A 671 -12.25 -3.44 -25.76
N GLY A 672 -11.30 -4.18 -25.19
CA GLY A 672 -9.90 -4.15 -25.58
C GLY A 672 -9.05 -3.11 -24.84
N THR A 673 -9.65 -2.15 -24.09
CA THR A 673 -8.90 -1.17 -23.30
C THR A 673 -8.10 -1.87 -22.20
N VAL A 674 -6.80 -1.57 -22.13
CA VAL A 674 -5.88 -2.10 -21.13
C VAL A 674 -6.25 -1.58 -19.74
N LEU A 675 -6.19 -2.42 -18.72
CA LEU A 675 -6.48 -2.02 -17.35
C LEU A 675 -5.36 -1.10 -16.79
N PRO A 676 -5.73 -0.04 -16.06
CA PRO A 676 -4.78 0.99 -15.61
C PRO A 676 -3.64 0.44 -14.74
N GLY A 677 -2.46 1.06 -14.87
CA GLY A 677 -1.29 0.68 -14.08
C GLY A 677 -0.71 -0.69 -14.40
N THR A 678 -1.24 -1.38 -15.41
CA THR A 678 -0.74 -2.69 -15.86
C THR A 678 0.40 -2.51 -16.85
N ALA A 679 1.59 -2.96 -16.48
CA ALA A 679 2.70 -3.11 -17.42
C ALA A 679 2.66 -4.51 -18.04
N LYS A 680 2.68 -4.60 -19.40
CA LYS A 680 2.69 -5.91 -20.08
C LYS A 680 3.89 -6.75 -19.72
N ASN A 681 5.04 -6.12 -19.53
CA ASN A 681 6.28 -6.81 -19.17
C ASN A 681 6.86 -6.14 -17.92
N THR A 682 7.19 -6.96 -16.92
CA THR A 682 8.00 -6.57 -15.76
C THR A 682 9.15 -7.54 -15.61
N PHE A 683 10.31 -7.03 -15.28
CA PHE A 683 11.51 -7.80 -15.08
C PHE A 683 12.29 -7.28 -13.89
N SER A 684 12.75 -8.15 -13.02
CA SER A 684 13.75 -7.80 -12.01
C SER A 684 14.84 -8.85 -11.93
N ALA A 685 16.06 -8.38 -11.64
CA ALA A 685 17.20 -9.26 -11.43
C ALA A 685 18.06 -8.72 -10.29
N SER A 686 18.63 -9.58 -9.49
CA SER A 686 19.71 -9.25 -8.56
C SER A 686 20.84 -10.28 -8.66
N LEU A 687 22.04 -9.76 -8.51
CA LEU A 687 23.26 -10.55 -8.46
C LEU A 687 24.07 -10.12 -7.23
N ASP A 688 24.37 -11.07 -6.37
CA ASP A 688 25.14 -10.86 -5.15
C ASP A 688 26.45 -11.63 -5.26
N HIS A 689 27.56 -10.97 -4.94
CA HIS A 689 28.87 -11.61 -4.75
C HIS A 689 29.23 -11.55 -3.26
N VAL A 690 29.47 -12.68 -2.66
CA VAL A 690 29.85 -12.82 -1.24
C VAL A 690 31.26 -13.38 -1.17
N SER A 691 32.14 -12.69 -0.47
CA SER A 691 33.51 -13.14 -0.22
C SER A 691 33.89 -12.92 1.24
N THR A 692 34.82 -13.69 1.72
CA THR A 692 35.46 -13.50 3.04
C THR A 692 36.89 -13.02 2.79
N THR A 693 37.28 -11.91 3.41
CA THR A 693 38.63 -11.38 3.34
C THR A 693 39.60 -12.22 4.20
N GLU A 694 40.89 -12.08 3.99
CA GLU A 694 41.91 -12.74 4.83
C GLU A 694 41.81 -12.33 6.31
N SER A 695 41.32 -11.12 6.60
CA SER A 695 41.10 -10.59 7.93
C SER A 695 39.75 -11.03 8.56
N GLY A 696 39.01 -11.95 7.92
CA GLY A 696 37.74 -12.48 8.44
C GLY A 696 36.50 -11.62 8.21
N TRP A 697 36.63 -10.54 7.42
CA TRP A 697 35.47 -9.70 7.09
C TRP A 697 34.62 -10.37 6.01
N TYR A 698 33.30 -10.33 6.17
CA TYR A 698 32.35 -10.69 5.13
C TYR A 698 32.07 -9.49 4.24
N TRP A 699 32.34 -9.63 2.95
CA TRP A 699 32.10 -8.59 1.97
C TRP A 699 31.02 -9.03 0.97
N THR A 700 29.90 -8.35 0.98
CA THR A 700 28.78 -8.61 0.07
C THR A 700 28.61 -7.44 -0.88
N ASN A 701 28.79 -7.70 -2.17
CA ASN A 701 28.51 -6.73 -3.23
C ASN A 701 27.26 -7.16 -3.99
N ARG A 702 26.33 -6.25 -4.19
CA ARG A 702 25.04 -6.51 -4.83
C ARG A 702 24.77 -5.51 -5.93
N VAL A 703 24.23 -6.01 -7.05
CA VAL A 703 23.63 -5.20 -8.12
C VAL A 703 22.20 -5.67 -8.32
N ASN A 704 21.26 -4.74 -8.46
CA ASN A 704 19.88 -5.04 -8.74
C ASN A 704 19.35 -4.18 -9.89
N LEU A 705 18.50 -4.77 -10.73
CA LEU A 705 17.86 -4.15 -11.87
C LEU A 705 16.36 -4.38 -11.77
N TYR A 706 15.58 -3.36 -12.08
CA TYR A 706 14.14 -3.44 -12.27
C TYR A 706 13.75 -2.75 -13.58
N HIS A 707 12.90 -3.42 -14.36
CA HIS A 707 12.29 -2.87 -15.57
C HIS A 707 10.77 -3.04 -15.51
N GLN A 708 10.06 -1.97 -15.85
CA GLN A 708 8.62 -1.96 -16.04
C GLN A 708 8.32 -1.41 -17.44
N GLY A 709 7.48 -2.13 -18.21
CA GLY A 709 6.95 -1.66 -19.49
C GLY A 709 6.02 -0.46 -19.34
N SER A 710 5.53 0.06 -20.47
CA SER A 710 4.55 1.16 -20.46
C SER A 710 3.25 0.78 -19.74
N THR A 711 2.57 1.79 -19.18
CA THR A 711 1.29 1.63 -18.46
C THR A 711 0.29 2.69 -18.89
N GLU A 712 -0.99 2.34 -18.87
CA GLU A 712 -2.10 3.26 -19.09
C GLU A 712 -2.52 3.94 -17.76
N ASN A 713 -2.90 5.22 -17.86
CA ASN A 713 -3.29 6.04 -16.71
C ASN A 713 -4.72 5.78 -16.23
N SER A 714 -5.62 5.42 -17.14
CA SER A 714 -7.06 5.31 -16.89
C SER A 714 -7.70 4.31 -17.83
N ILE A 715 -8.79 3.68 -17.36
CA ILE A 715 -9.67 2.86 -18.19
C ILE A 715 -10.56 3.72 -19.10
N SER A 716 -10.81 4.96 -18.73
CA SER A 716 -11.65 5.89 -19.52
C SER A 716 -10.99 6.24 -20.85
N ASP A 717 -11.77 6.27 -21.93
CA ASP A 717 -11.32 6.74 -23.24
C ASP A 717 -11.27 8.27 -23.36
N SER A 718 -11.65 8.99 -22.30
CA SER A 718 -11.60 10.46 -22.28
C SER A 718 -10.16 10.97 -22.39
N PRO A 719 -9.85 11.85 -23.36
CA PRO A 719 -8.53 12.45 -23.50
C PRO A 719 -8.13 13.34 -22.31
N LYS A 720 -9.09 13.69 -21.45
CA LYS A 720 -8.81 14.45 -20.23
C LYS A 720 -8.03 13.64 -19.20
N VAL A 721 -8.18 12.31 -19.20
CA VAL A 721 -7.59 11.43 -18.18
C VAL A 721 -6.76 10.30 -18.79
N LYS A 722 -6.89 10.00 -20.08
CA LYS A 722 -6.16 8.92 -20.74
C LYS A 722 -4.74 9.36 -21.11
N ALA A 723 -3.76 8.66 -20.61
CA ALA A 723 -2.36 8.83 -20.97
C ALA A 723 -1.63 7.49 -20.90
N THR A 724 -0.64 7.32 -21.77
CA THR A 724 0.31 6.21 -21.71
C THR A 724 1.62 6.73 -21.12
N TRP A 725 2.06 6.14 -20.02
CA TRP A 725 3.36 6.42 -19.41
C TRP A 725 4.40 5.45 -19.97
N ALA A 726 5.54 6.01 -20.40
CA ALA A 726 6.63 5.21 -20.96
C ALA A 726 7.20 4.24 -19.90
N GLY A 727 7.63 3.06 -20.36
CA GLY A 727 8.36 2.12 -19.52
C GLY A 727 9.70 2.70 -19.04
N PHE A 728 10.22 2.16 -17.95
CA PHE A 728 11.47 2.63 -17.36
C PHE A 728 12.30 1.48 -16.78
N THR A 729 13.60 1.76 -16.61
CA THR A 729 14.54 0.83 -15.97
C THR A 729 15.28 1.56 -14.85
N GLN A 730 15.43 0.88 -13.71
CA GLN A 730 16.20 1.37 -12.57
C GLN A 730 17.27 0.36 -12.20
N LEU A 731 18.47 0.87 -11.91
CA LEU A 731 19.63 0.10 -11.47
C LEU A 731 20.01 0.54 -10.06
N GLY A 732 20.27 -0.41 -9.18
CA GLY A 732 20.79 -0.15 -7.84
C GLY A 732 22.03 -0.99 -7.57
N ALA A 733 22.85 -0.54 -6.62
CA ALA A 733 24.01 -1.28 -6.16
C ALA A 733 24.24 -1.05 -4.66
N SER A 734 24.84 -2.03 -3.99
CA SER A 734 25.29 -1.87 -2.61
C SER A 734 26.54 -2.69 -2.35
N SER A 735 27.35 -2.24 -1.39
CA SER A 735 28.53 -2.92 -0.89
C SER A 735 28.48 -2.92 0.64
N THR A 736 28.41 -4.08 1.25
CA THR A 736 28.31 -4.28 2.69
C THR A 736 29.56 -4.99 3.20
N LEU A 737 30.21 -4.39 4.18
CA LEU A 737 31.28 -5.01 4.96
C LEU A 737 30.72 -5.35 6.35
N ALA A 738 30.90 -6.61 6.78
CA ALA A 738 30.50 -7.06 8.11
C ALA A 738 31.67 -7.78 8.81
N ILE A 739 31.83 -7.49 10.09
CA ILE A 739 32.79 -8.16 10.98
C ILE A 739 32.16 -8.25 12.37
N ASP A 740 32.23 -9.45 12.94
CA ASP A 740 31.62 -9.73 14.24
C ASP A 740 30.16 -9.21 14.28
N ASN A 741 29.91 -8.30 15.19
CA ASN A 741 28.60 -7.71 15.43
C ASN A 741 28.32 -6.43 14.61
N TRP A 742 29.27 -5.94 13.83
CA TRP A 742 29.17 -4.70 13.07
C TRP A 742 28.97 -4.93 11.59
N SER A 743 28.15 -4.12 10.98
CA SER A 743 28.11 -4.01 9.52
C SER A 743 28.02 -2.56 9.05
N ALA A 744 28.61 -2.28 7.88
CA ALA A 744 28.50 -1.00 7.20
C ALA A 744 28.16 -1.24 5.72
N THR A 745 27.16 -0.51 5.23
CA THR A 745 26.69 -0.63 3.85
C THR A 745 26.73 0.71 3.14
N LEU A 746 27.47 0.79 2.05
CA LEU A 746 27.36 1.86 1.06
C LEU A 746 26.35 1.41 0.01
N PHE A 747 25.36 2.26 -0.34
CA PHE A 747 24.35 1.92 -1.32
C PHE A 747 24.03 3.07 -2.27
N VAL A 748 23.62 2.71 -3.48
CA VAL A 748 22.99 3.62 -4.44
C VAL A 748 21.71 2.98 -4.96
N LYS A 749 20.59 3.68 -4.83
CA LYS A 749 19.31 3.35 -5.43
C LYS A 749 19.10 4.20 -6.67
N ASN A 750 18.51 3.62 -7.73
CA ASN A 750 18.25 4.31 -9.00
C ASN A 750 19.48 5.04 -9.54
N LEU A 751 20.59 4.32 -9.75
CA LEU A 751 21.89 4.86 -10.20
C LEU A 751 21.78 5.73 -11.46
N THR A 752 20.90 5.36 -12.40
CA THR A 752 20.67 6.08 -13.66
C THR A 752 19.84 7.36 -13.51
N ASN A 753 19.30 7.62 -12.32
CA ASN A 753 18.39 8.73 -12.01
C ASN A 753 17.17 8.80 -12.95
N ASN A 754 16.62 7.64 -13.33
CA ASN A 754 15.42 7.59 -14.15
C ASN A 754 14.20 8.01 -13.33
N ALA A 755 13.39 8.95 -13.85
CA ALA A 755 12.20 9.46 -13.14
C ALA A 755 11.15 8.36 -12.87
N GLY A 756 11.01 7.36 -13.75
CA GLY A 756 10.12 6.23 -13.58
C GLY A 756 8.68 6.68 -13.30
N VAL A 757 8.03 7.30 -14.29
CA VAL A 757 6.64 7.79 -14.15
C VAL A 757 5.70 6.61 -14.04
N THR A 758 4.92 6.55 -12.95
CA THR A 758 3.96 5.46 -12.67
C THR A 758 2.51 5.89 -12.79
N GLY A 759 2.23 7.18 -12.94
CA GLY A 759 0.89 7.74 -13.07
C GLY A 759 0.89 9.26 -13.05
N GLY A 760 -0.27 9.89 -13.11
CA GLY A 760 -0.36 11.36 -13.01
C GLY A 760 -1.69 11.94 -13.42
N PHE A 761 -1.79 13.26 -13.24
CA PHE A 761 -2.90 14.10 -13.67
C PHE A 761 -2.49 14.91 -14.89
N LEU A 762 -3.22 14.77 -15.98
CA LEU A 762 -2.97 15.55 -17.19
C LEU A 762 -3.38 17.01 -17.01
N ASN A 763 -2.72 17.92 -17.73
CA ASN A 763 -3.12 19.33 -17.77
C ASN A 763 -4.56 19.51 -18.25
N SER A 764 -5.03 18.67 -19.16
CA SER A 764 -6.42 18.63 -19.61
C SER A 764 -7.44 18.30 -18.53
N ALA A 765 -6.99 17.74 -17.37
CA ALA A 765 -7.81 17.52 -16.19
C ALA A 765 -7.55 18.54 -15.07
N MET A 766 -6.35 19.13 -15.05
CA MET A 766 -5.88 19.99 -13.95
C MET A 766 -5.81 21.49 -14.31
N GLY A 767 -6.21 21.86 -15.52
CA GLY A 767 -6.30 23.24 -15.95
C GLY A 767 -5.17 23.72 -16.82
N THR A 768 -5.52 24.65 -17.74
CA THR A 768 -4.62 25.22 -18.73
C THR A 768 -4.78 26.76 -18.84
N SER A 769 -5.49 27.41 -17.88
CA SER A 769 -5.84 28.82 -18.03
C SER A 769 -4.90 29.72 -17.23
N PRO A 770 -4.11 30.57 -17.87
CA PRO A 770 -3.41 31.68 -17.23
C PRO A 770 -4.33 32.85 -16.87
N ALA A 771 -5.60 32.86 -17.36
CA ALA A 771 -6.50 34.00 -17.37
C ALA A 771 -6.84 34.55 -15.98
N GLN A 772 -6.56 33.86 -14.89
CA GLN A 772 -6.87 34.28 -13.53
C GLN A 772 -5.63 34.29 -12.63
N ASN A 773 -4.48 34.61 -13.20
CA ASN A 773 -3.21 34.59 -12.45
C ASN A 773 -2.88 33.22 -11.79
N TYR A 774 -3.32 32.12 -12.40
CA TYR A 774 -3.09 30.79 -11.90
C TYR A 774 -1.84 30.18 -12.53
N TYR A 775 -0.84 29.88 -11.72
CA TYR A 775 0.47 29.32 -12.13
C TYR A 775 0.53 27.79 -12.09
N GLY A 776 -0.54 27.12 -11.71
CA GLY A 776 -0.59 25.67 -11.50
C GLY A 776 -0.85 24.82 -12.75
N ASN A 777 -0.70 25.38 -13.95
CA ASN A 777 -0.89 24.65 -15.20
C ASN A 777 0.13 23.53 -15.38
N GLY A 778 -0.14 22.60 -16.29
CA GLY A 778 0.72 21.47 -16.60
C GLY A 778 0.24 20.14 -16.04
N SER A 779 0.87 19.06 -16.49
CA SER A 779 0.56 17.70 -16.05
C SER A 779 1.38 17.33 -14.82
N LYS A 780 0.73 16.95 -13.73
CA LYS A 780 1.37 16.53 -12.47
C LYS A 780 1.62 15.02 -12.50
N VAL A 781 2.88 14.57 -12.47
CA VAL A 781 3.27 13.17 -12.65
C VAL A 781 3.79 12.54 -11.36
N LEU A 782 3.42 11.28 -11.12
CA LEU A 782 3.90 10.47 -9.99
C LEU A 782 5.20 9.80 -10.41
N ILE A 783 6.30 10.15 -9.77
CA ILE A 783 7.63 9.63 -10.08
C ILE A 783 8.13 8.66 -9.02
N SER A 784 8.94 7.70 -9.45
CA SER A 784 9.75 6.88 -8.55
C SER A 784 10.77 7.72 -7.79
N GLN A 785 11.29 7.17 -6.69
CA GLN A 785 12.39 7.79 -5.95
C GLN A 785 13.58 8.08 -6.89
N PRO A 786 14.09 9.34 -7.00
CA PRO A 786 15.29 9.65 -7.75
C PRO A 786 16.53 8.98 -7.15
N ARG A 787 17.68 9.10 -7.84
CA ARG A 787 18.93 8.53 -7.37
C ARG A 787 19.22 8.96 -5.94
N THR A 788 19.38 7.95 -5.07
CA THR A 788 19.70 8.14 -3.65
C THR A 788 20.97 7.39 -3.30
N ILE A 789 21.96 8.09 -2.78
CA ILE A 789 23.23 7.54 -2.33
C ILE A 789 23.31 7.66 -0.82
N GLY A 790 23.72 6.59 -0.14
CA GLY A 790 23.75 6.60 1.32
C GLY A 790 24.70 5.58 1.93
N LEU A 791 24.90 5.79 3.23
CA LEU A 791 25.67 4.93 4.11
C LEU A 791 24.77 4.51 5.27
N SER A 792 24.80 3.24 5.66
CA SER A 792 24.19 2.74 6.89
C SER A 792 25.19 1.91 7.68
N ALA A 793 25.05 1.95 9.01
CA ALA A 793 25.80 1.11 9.93
C ALA A 793 24.83 0.39 10.88
N SER A 794 25.13 -0.85 11.23
CA SER A 794 24.38 -1.58 12.24
C SER A 794 25.29 -2.32 13.19
N TYR A 795 24.79 -2.50 14.43
CA TYR A 795 25.37 -3.32 15.49
C TYR A 795 24.33 -4.31 15.98
N THR A 796 24.73 -5.58 16.05
CA THR A 796 23.88 -6.69 16.53
C THR A 796 24.56 -7.33 17.74
N PHE A 797 23.82 -7.70 18.77
CA PHE A 797 24.37 -8.35 19.98
C PHE A 797 23.45 -9.47 20.46
#